data_405a0374bcf2a380c7491aabc61bf944
#
_entry.id   405a0374bcf2a380c7491aabc61bf944
#
_cell.length_a   1.000
_cell.length_b   1.000
_cell.length_c   1.000
_cell.angle_alpha   90.00
_cell.angle_beta   90.00
_cell.angle_gamma   90.00
#
_symmetry.space_group_name_H-M   'P 1'
#
loop_
_entity.id
_entity.type
_entity.pdbx_description
1 polymer ?
#
loop_
_entity_poly.entity_id
_entity_poly.type
_entity_poly.pdbx_seq_one_letter_code
_entity_poly.pdbx_strand_id
1 'polypeptide(L)'
;MFRRKSLFTVLLALIVSLSILPIFKLEAHAATVNASTLAELQQAINDATDTTEIVLTADIPLTATVTVPAGKDITLSGGFTLTRTNSAIAFDIKEGASLKWQDIILDGNAQDTNYKSAVINNQGKLTINGGEIKNVRSNSPMVGIVTAKGPNAVLTMNGGSIHDNYMSNQFTNVVKITEGASFFMNGGDISNNTLDYSGSNGLNSAVGVEGIKGTSTMEMIGGTITGNTGEYGGILVGTYSTNYTMQNNFSNPAHYYSKGILNLKGGTISNNTAAVLGGGIAVNGTGILTMDGGTISGNKAPFGGGMGVVDYLTSADGKRFGEARWRGFFPAAVTINDGLITGNEATMTAVTSQITDPNAENGVGGGLYVASKEVYVNGGQFTNNTAGKQGGGIYVASVPYVLKMGKTLVTENTATKIGGGMWLCPTGSATTAVTNGASFFDNKAGNGAENNDTGSAGDDVASINKQDPATQTLILSNNGLDNWLVHWYEDGKIDEAYLGNSDGSPRYPNTVNPVVERGTLDGITDKIALKAIVSDEGKAAARNVAKVIVTGNTAPRGGGIGSNGAVVFGRDPVNYDKVDLTVSKKWENSNTNHVTSVTVGLFRITKADFDAVTLTNTDGSMLDTTGMSESEIFQAKVDKLMTSGAATYAQIDQVVLNEANDWKFMFVDLIKYDMVNDAQDTTNPNIYFAREMDTDGNWVANDSKAKFGTQKIKASYKVTKNSSGAYDQVITNEEVKFREIEITKKWVGGSANQVEVQLYKDGVAEGTPVTLNAANNWTTTFTNLPVRDAGRTLDNLYEVREVGETGNIITIDGAKYQVTYGLIDANGKMEITNKKEPEPTPSVETSDSSNLPLFGTILMMSLLVTAYVAKKRASILG
;
A
#
# COMPACT_ATOMS: atom_id res chain seq x y z
N MET A 1 10.51 47.66 -42.63
CA MET A 1 10.81 46.48 -41.79
C MET A 1 9.59 45.55 -41.66
N PHE A 2 8.61 45.64 -42.52
CA PHE A 2 7.33 44.89 -42.43
C PHE A 2 7.05 43.88 -43.58
N ARG A 3 8.03 43.62 -44.45
CA ARG A 3 7.83 42.66 -45.58
C ARG A 3 8.60 41.35 -45.50
N ARG A 4 9.39 41.08 -44.42
CA ARG A 4 10.12 39.82 -44.24
C ARG A 4 9.46 38.81 -43.29
N LYS A 5 8.47 39.18 -42.49
CA LYS A 5 7.76 38.26 -41.58
C LYS A 5 6.63 37.46 -42.25
N SER A 6 6.08 37.96 -43.37
CA SER A 6 5.00 37.28 -44.07
C SER A 6 5.47 36.09 -44.92
N LEU A 7 6.71 36.16 -45.43
CA LEU A 7 7.22 35.04 -46.25
C LEU A 7 7.67 33.84 -45.45
N PHE A 8 8.12 34.07 -44.17
CA PHE A 8 8.52 32.98 -43.26
C PHE A 8 7.31 32.23 -42.71
N THR A 9 6.20 32.93 -42.47
CA THR A 9 4.95 32.31 -41.99
C THR A 9 4.26 31.49 -43.05
N VAL A 10 4.34 31.93 -44.31
CA VAL A 10 3.79 31.17 -45.44
C VAL A 10 4.66 29.95 -45.79
N LEU A 11 5.98 30.05 -45.65
CA LEU A 11 6.91 28.92 -45.85
C LEU A 11 6.80 27.90 -44.70
N LEU A 12 6.60 28.33 -43.46
CA LEU A 12 6.38 27.45 -42.33
C LEU A 12 5.02 26.76 -42.41
N ALA A 13 3.97 27.46 -42.88
CA ALA A 13 2.66 26.86 -43.09
C ALA A 13 2.69 25.83 -44.24
N LEU A 14 3.51 26.08 -45.29
CA LEU A 14 3.67 25.12 -46.39
C LEU A 14 4.47 23.88 -45.98
N ILE A 15 5.48 24.04 -45.10
CA ILE A 15 6.28 22.92 -44.55
C ILE A 15 5.42 22.10 -43.57
N VAL A 16 4.59 22.73 -42.73
CA VAL A 16 3.68 22.02 -41.81
C VAL A 16 2.54 21.36 -42.56
N SER A 17 2.04 21.94 -43.68
CA SER A 17 1.02 21.29 -44.48
C SER A 17 1.55 20.13 -45.31
N LEU A 18 2.86 20.13 -45.68
CA LEU A 18 3.48 18.97 -46.33
C LEU A 18 3.81 17.84 -45.34
N SER A 19 3.95 18.13 -44.04
CA SER A 19 4.19 17.11 -43.04
C SER A 19 2.89 16.45 -42.49
N ILE A 20 1.71 16.92 -42.92
CA ILE A 20 0.40 16.37 -42.56
C ILE A 20 -0.25 15.63 -43.71
N LEU A 21 0.41 15.50 -44.86
CA LEU A 21 -0.02 14.52 -45.82
C LEU A 21 0.16 13.14 -45.20
N PRO A 22 -0.91 12.34 -45.05
CA PRO A 22 -0.74 10.95 -44.70
C PRO A 22 0.21 10.37 -45.72
N ILE A 23 1.38 9.92 -45.29
CA ILE A 23 2.18 9.02 -46.09
C ILE A 23 1.27 7.81 -46.29
N PHE A 24 0.55 7.76 -47.39
CA PHE A 24 -0.03 6.51 -47.80
C PHE A 24 1.17 5.59 -48.01
N LYS A 25 1.46 4.78 -46.97
CA LYS A 25 2.21 3.57 -47.21
C LYS A 25 1.41 2.86 -48.27
N LEU A 26 1.93 2.82 -49.49
CA LEU A 26 1.50 1.83 -50.44
C LEU A 26 1.81 0.49 -49.75
N GLU A 27 0.81 -0.08 -49.10
CA GLU A 27 0.90 -1.47 -48.71
C GLU A 27 0.97 -2.22 -50.04
N ALA A 28 2.13 -2.79 -50.28
CA ALA A 28 2.24 -3.75 -51.34
C ALA A 28 1.17 -4.80 -51.09
N HIS A 29 0.14 -4.87 -51.89
CA HIS A 29 -0.83 -5.95 -51.81
C HIS A 29 -0.05 -7.24 -51.96
N ALA A 30 -0.12 -8.08 -50.91
CA ALA A 30 0.42 -9.44 -50.96
C ALA A 30 -0.17 -10.14 -52.20
N ALA A 31 0.66 -10.82 -52.96
CA ALA A 31 0.17 -11.65 -54.03
C ALA A 31 -0.74 -12.72 -53.41
N THR A 32 -1.98 -12.81 -53.90
CA THR A 32 -2.94 -13.82 -53.44
C THR A 32 -2.93 -15.02 -54.33
N VAL A 33 -2.73 -16.21 -53.76
CA VAL A 33 -2.70 -17.49 -54.51
C VAL A 33 -3.68 -18.46 -53.82
N ASN A 34 -4.48 -19.16 -54.57
CA ASN A 34 -5.39 -20.17 -54.06
C ASN A 34 -4.71 -21.54 -54.03
N ALA A 35 -5.02 -22.35 -53.01
CA ALA A 35 -4.59 -23.74 -52.91
C ALA A 35 -5.73 -24.63 -52.40
N SER A 36 -5.99 -25.73 -53.12
CA SER A 36 -7.01 -26.73 -52.76
C SER A 36 -6.42 -28.11 -52.51
N THR A 37 -5.14 -28.27 -52.71
CA THR A 37 -4.41 -29.53 -52.54
C THR A 37 -3.06 -29.26 -51.84
N LEU A 38 -2.48 -30.31 -51.21
CA LEU A 38 -1.17 -30.21 -50.59
C LEU A 38 -0.07 -29.84 -51.59
N ALA A 39 -0.16 -30.36 -52.84
CA ALA A 39 0.80 -30.05 -53.86
C ALA A 39 0.73 -28.56 -54.27
N GLU A 40 -0.47 -28.02 -54.47
CA GLU A 40 -0.66 -26.59 -54.77
C GLU A 40 -0.20 -25.71 -53.59
N LEU A 41 -0.50 -26.07 -52.35
CA LEU A 41 -0.04 -25.36 -51.18
C LEU A 41 1.49 -25.28 -51.13
N GLN A 42 2.17 -26.42 -51.29
CA GLN A 42 3.64 -26.45 -51.27
C GLN A 42 4.24 -25.72 -52.48
N GLN A 43 3.62 -25.81 -53.65
CA GLN A 43 4.06 -25.09 -54.83
C GLN A 43 3.92 -23.57 -54.66
N ALA A 44 2.77 -23.11 -54.17
CA ALA A 44 2.53 -21.69 -53.86
C ALA A 44 3.56 -21.12 -52.86
N ILE A 45 3.91 -21.89 -51.83
CA ILE A 45 4.98 -21.52 -50.88
C ILE A 45 6.34 -21.41 -51.60
N ASN A 46 6.67 -22.36 -52.44
CA ASN A 46 7.95 -22.39 -53.15
C ASN A 46 8.09 -21.24 -54.13
N ASP A 47 6.99 -20.89 -54.84
CA ASP A 47 6.96 -19.84 -55.85
C ASP A 47 6.86 -18.42 -55.28
N ALA A 48 6.47 -18.27 -54.02
CA ALA A 48 6.37 -16.96 -53.35
C ALA A 48 7.68 -16.18 -53.45
N THR A 49 7.64 -14.96 -53.98
CA THR A 49 8.81 -14.09 -54.14
C THR A 49 8.89 -12.98 -53.10
N ASP A 50 7.72 -12.53 -52.65
CA ASP A 50 7.52 -11.48 -51.63
C ASP A 50 6.52 -11.98 -50.58
N THR A 51 5.95 -11.07 -49.76
CA THR A 51 4.82 -11.41 -48.91
C THR A 51 3.68 -11.96 -49.75
N THR A 52 3.34 -13.24 -49.54
CA THR A 52 2.31 -13.93 -50.35
C THR A 52 1.21 -14.43 -49.42
N GLU A 53 -0.04 -14.09 -49.74
CA GLU A 53 -1.20 -14.71 -49.09
C GLU A 53 -1.63 -15.95 -49.88
N ILE A 54 -1.66 -17.10 -49.21
CA ILE A 54 -2.16 -18.35 -49.73
C ILE A 54 -3.52 -18.61 -49.12
N VAL A 55 -4.57 -18.56 -49.88
CA VAL A 55 -5.94 -18.82 -49.48
C VAL A 55 -6.29 -20.27 -49.73
N LEU A 56 -6.54 -21.03 -48.68
CA LEU A 56 -7.08 -22.38 -48.82
C LEU A 56 -8.51 -22.30 -49.38
N THR A 57 -8.85 -23.14 -50.32
CA THR A 57 -10.18 -23.20 -50.94
C THR A 57 -10.88 -24.55 -50.73
N ALA A 58 -10.23 -25.46 -49.98
CA ALA A 58 -10.75 -26.77 -49.58
C ALA A 58 -9.99 -27.30 -48.38
N ASP A 59 -10.59 -28.25 -47.66
CA ASP A 59 -9.89 -29.08 -46.69
C ASP A 59 -8.80 -29.90 -47.34
N ILE A 60 -7.61 -29.91 -46.73
CA ILE A 60 -6.42 -30.57 -47.30
C ILE A 60 -5.89 -31.64 -46.35
N PRO A 61 -5.84 -32.91 -46.79
CA PRO A 61 -5.14 -33.94 -46.01
C PRO A 61 -3.62 -33.77 -46.15
N LEU A 62 -2.95 -33.61 -44.99
CA LEU A 62 -1.49 -33.50 -44.93
C LEU A 62 -0.84 -34.89 -44.96
N THR A 63 -0.51 -35.35 -46.17
CA THR A 63 0.20 -36.64 -46.43
C THR A 63 1.72 -36.50 -46.38
N ALA A 64 2.25 -35.28 -46.35
CA ALA A 64 3.65 -34.96 -46.19
C ALA A 64 3.82 -33.62 -45.45
N THR A 65 5.05 -33.34 -45.02
CA THR A 65 5.40 -32.08 -44.34
C THR A 65 5.26 -30.88 -45.30
N VAL A 66 4.59 -29.84 -44.86
CA VAL A 66 4.62 -28.54 -45.52
C VAL A 66 5.86 -27.79 -45.07
N THR A 67 6.76 -27.47 -45.98
CA THR A 67 8.01 -26.77 -45.66
C THR A 67 7.90 -25.32 -46.10
N VAL A 68 8.21 -24.38 -45.14
CA VAL A 68 8.37 -22.97 -45.47
C VAL A 68 9.85 -22.65 -45.50
N PRO A 69 10.47 -22.53 -46.69
CA PRO A 69 11.90 -22.31 -46.84
C PRO A 69 12.35 -20.92 -46.37
N ALA A 70 13.64 -20.80 -46.08
CA ALA A 70 14.24 -19.50 -45.73
C ALA A 70 13.94 -18.42 -46.79
N GLY A 71 13.70 -17.21 -46.33
CA GLY A 71 13.38 -16.06 -47.19
C GLY A 71 11.92 -15.97 -47.65
N LYS A 72 11.04 -16.92 -47.29
CA LYS A 72 9.62 -16.87 -47.60
C LYS A 72 8.85 -16.15 -46.51
N ASP A 73 7.92 -15.26 -46.89
CA ASP A 73 6.95 -14.60 -46.01
C ASP A 73 5.52 -14.96 -46.47
N ILE A 74 4.91 -15.88 -45.78
CA ILE A 74 3.63 -16.49 -46.15
C ILE A 74 2.57 -16.11 -45.15
N THR A 75 1.41 -15.69 -45.65
CA THR A 75 0.15 -15.62 -44.91
C THR A 75 -0.76 -16.75 -45.38
N LEU A 76 -1.21 -17.59 -44.45
CA LEU A 76 -2.11 -18.71 -44.76
C LEU A 76 -3.50 -18.41 -44.21
N SER A 77 -4.51 -18.40 -45.05
CA SER A 77 -5.89 -18.04 -44.75
C SER A 77 -6.91 -18.95 -45.47
N GLY A 78 -8.21 -18.74 -45.19
CA GLY A 78 -9.32 -19.39 -45.92
C GLY A 78 -10.26 -20.19 -45.07
N GLY A 79 -10.00 -20.35 -43.75
CA GLY A 79 -10.91 -21.02 -42.80
C GLY A 79 -11.08 -22.53 -43.02
N PHE A 80 -10.25 -23.17 -43.80
CA PHE A 80 -10.31 -24.61 -44.10
C PHE A 80 -9.42 -25.42 -43.17
N THR A 81 -9.68 -26.74 -43.12
CA THR A 81 -9.00 -27.68 -42.25
C THR A 81 -7.83 -28.38 -42.98
N LEU A 82 -6.68 -28.34 -42.33
CA LEU A 82 -5.53 -29.17 -42.65
C LEU A 82 -5.54 -30.39 -41.73
N THR A 83 -5.87 -31.55 -42.27
CA THR A 83 -6.01 -32.77 -41.49
C THR A 83 -4.74 -33.61 -41.58
N ARG A 84 -4.12 -33.89 -40.43
CA ARG A 84 -2.93 -34.70 -40.35
C ARG A 84 -3.26 -36.19 -40.60
N THR A 85 -2.55 -36.84 -41.56
CA THR A 85 -2.82 -38.23 -41.93
C THR A 85 -1.66 -39.18 -41.69
N ASN A 86 -0.52 -38.66 -41.16
CA ASN A 86 0.66 -39.47 -40.88
C ASN A 86 1.44 -38.92 -39.66
N SER A 87 2.55 -39.58 -39.30
CA SER A 87 3.41 -39.22 -38.19
C SER A 87 4.47 -38.15 -38.47
N ALA A 88 4.47 -37.57 -39.68
CA ALA A 88 5.41 -36.55 -40.08
C ALA A 88 5.07 -35.19 -39.40
N ILE A 89 6.06 -34.30 -39.34
CA ILE A 89 5.86 -32.89 -39.00
C ILE A 89 4.83 -32.30 -39.99
N ALA A 90 3.81 -31.63 -39.51
CA ALA A 90 2.83 -30.98 -40.41
C ALA A 90 3.45 -29.75 -41.09
N PHE A 91 4.09 -28.88 -40.30
CA PHE A 91 4.79 -27.70 -40.81
C PHE A 91 6.23 -27.63 -40.30
N ASP A 92 7.16 -27.39 -41.21
CA ASP A 92 8.57 -27.16 -40.92
C ASP A 92 8.97 -25.76 -41.45
N ILE A 93 9.02 -24.79 -40.51
CA ILE A 93 9.32 -23.39 -40.80
C ILE A 93 10.82 -23.19 -40.55
N LYS A 94 11.54 -22.97 -41.65
CA LYS A 94 13.00 -22.85 -41.62
C LYS A 94 13.45 -21.51 -41.06
N GLU A 95 14.65 -21.46 -40.54
CA GLU A 95 15.29 -20.22 -40.14
C GLU A 95 15.27 -19.19 -41.26
N GLY A 96 14.89 -17.93 -40.95
CA GLY A 96 14.70 -16.86 -41.95
C GLY A 96 13.38 -16.90 -42.69
N ALA A 97 12.49 -17.88 -42.46
CA ALA A 97 11.12 -17.91 -42.98
C ALA A 97 10.13 -17.23 -42.03
N SER A 98 9.01 -16.81 -42.56
CA SER A 98 7.85 -16.26 -41.84
C SER A 98 6.56 -16.93 -42.32
N LEU A 99 5.77 -17.44 -41.34
CA LEU A 99 4.42 -17.96 -41.58
C LEU A 99 3.44 -17.24 -40.66
N LYS A 100 2.45 -16.60 -41.28
CA LYS A 100 1.31 -16.00 -40.59
C LYS A 100 0.09 -16.89 -40.76
N TRP A 101 -0.50 -17.31 -39.69
CA TRP A 101 -1.66 -18.19 -39.61
C TRP A 101 -2.87 -17.37 -39.21
N GLN A 102 -3.84 -17.17 -40.17
CA GLN A 102 -4.97 -16.28 -39.92
C GLN A 102 -6.17 -16.99 -39.29
N ASP A 103 -6.68 -18.01 -39.96
CA ASP A 103 -7.94 -18.67 -39.58
C ASP A 103 -7.95 -20.18 -39.92
N ILE A 104 -6.78 -20.77 -40.13
CA ILE A 104 -6.65 -22.17 -40.52
C ILE A 104 -6.87 -23.08 -39.32
N ILE A 105 -7.50 -24.22 -39.56
CA ILE A 105 -7.67 -25.30 -38.60
C ILE A 105 -6.65 -26.39 -38.88
N LEU A 106 -5.77 -26.72 -37.94
CA LEU A 106 -4.93 -27.91 -38.01
C LEU A 106 -5.51 -28.98 -37.10
N ASP A 107 -6.10 -29.99 -37.70
CA ASP A 107 -6.65 -31.15 -36.99
C ASP A 107 -5.61 -32.29 -36.96
N GLY A 108 -5.22 -32.68 -35.78
CA GLY A 108 -4.30 -33.79 -35.56
C GLY A 108 -4.88 -35.17 -35.82
N ASN A 109 -6.18 -35.25 -36.07
CA ASN A 109 -6.91 -36.50 -36.35
C ASN A 109 -6.63 -37.56 -35.26
N ALA A 110 -7.07 -37.37 -34.09
CA ALA A 110 -6.77 -38.07 -32.81
C ALA A 110 -6.81 -39.62 -32.84
N GLN A 111 -7.10 -40.23 -33.96
CA GLN A 111 -7.22 -41.69 -34.09
C GLN A 111 -5.86 -42.43 -34.15
N ASP A 112 -4.77 -41.75 -34.43
CA ASP A 112 -3.44 -42.39 -34.53
C ASP A 112 -2.58 -42.09 -33.32
N THR A 113 -2.36 -43.07 -32.46
CA THR A 113 -1.58 -42.97 -31.22
C THR A 113 -0.06 -43.06 -31.45
N ASN A 114 0.43 -43.23 -32.66
CA ASN A 114 1.82 -43.47 -32.99
C ASN A 114 2.58 -42.28 -33.53
N TYR A 115 2.06 -41.06 -33.41
CA TYR A 115 2.80 -39.85 -33.82
C TYR A 115 4.02 -39.64 -32.91
N LYS A 116 5.20 -39.55 -33.54
CA LYS A 116 6.52 -39.50 -32.86
C LYS A 116 7.27 -38.17 -33.09
N SER A 117 6.63 -37.13 -33.56
CA SER A 117 7.29 -35.86 -33.86
C SER A 117 6.45 -34.66 -33.48
N ALA A 118 7.12 -33.50 -33.41
CA ALA A 118 6.41 -32.22 -33.30
C ALA A 118 5.41 -32.08 -34.45
N VAL A 119 4.34 -31.31 -34.21
CA VAL A 119 3.39 -31.03 -35.30
C VAL A 119 3.85 -29.82 -36.07
N ILE A 120 4.28 -28.76 -35.39
CA ILE A 120 4.88 -27.59 -36.04
C ILE A 120 6.28 -27.41 -35.46
N ASN A 121 7.28 -27.48 -36.37
CA ASN A 121 8.66 -27.13 -36.03
C ASN A 121 8.95 -25.72 -36.54
N ASN A 122 9.13 -24.78 -35.63
CA ASN A 122 9.38 -23.38 -35.94
C ASN A 122 10.82 -22.98 -35.61
N GLN A 123 11.64 -22.78 -36.60
CA GLN A 123 12.98 -22.20 -36.53
C GLN A 123 13.03 -20.75 -37.06
N GLY A 124 11.94 -20.30 -37.69
CA GLY A 124 11.73 -18.96 -38.21
C GLY A 124 10.74 -18.16 -37.39
N LYS A 125 9.79 -17.50 -38.04
CA LYS A 125 8.73 -16.73 -37.42
C LYS A 125 7.39 -17.37 -37.69
N LEU A 126 6.67 -17.76 -36.63
CA LEU A 126 5.27 -18.20 -36.72
C LEU A 126 4.39 -17.20 -35.99
N THR A 127 3.39 -16.64 -36.68
CA THR A 127 2.39 -15.77 -36.10
C THR A 127 1.01 -16.40 -36.23
N ILE A 128 0.34 -16.65 -35.11
CA ILE A 128 -1.03 -17.19 -35.05
C ILE A 128 -1.96 -16.03 -34.72
N ASN A 129 -2.77 -15.60 -35.70
CA ASN A 129 -3.76 -14.54 -35.52
C ASN A 129 -5.18 -15.09 -35.26
N GLY A 130 -5.45 -16.33 -35.66
CA GLY A 130 -6.73 -17.01 -35.50
C GLY A 130 -6.62 -18.49 -35.89
N GLY A 131 -7.74 -19.17 -35.99
CA GLY A 131 -7.80 -20.60 -36.27
C GLY A 131 -7.53 -21.50 -35.07
N GLU A 132 -7.33 -22.79 -35.34
CA GLU A 132 -7.25 -23.80 -34.31
C GLU A 132 -6.13 -24.81 -34.57
N ILE A 133 -5.49 -25.30 -33.50
CA ILE A 133 -4.62 -26.49 -33.53
C ILE A 133 -5.18 -27.47 -32.50
N LYS A 134 -5.78 -28.57 -32.96
CA LYS A 134 -6.56 -29.44 -32.11
C LYS A 134 -6.41 -30.92 -32.44
N ASN A 135 -6.90 -31.78 -31.51
CA ASN A 135 -6.97 -33.23 -31.68
C ASN A 135 -5.63 -33.91 -32.02
N VAL A 136 -4.52 -33.28 -31.65
CA VAL A 136 -3.19 -33.88 -31.79
C VAL A 136 -2.97 -34.91 -30.69
N ARG A 137 -2.54 -36.12 -31.06
CA ARG A 137 -2.02 -37.09 -30.14
C ARG A 137 -0.54 -37.35 -30.40
N SER A 138 0.30 -37.29 -29.39
CA SER A 138 1.74 -37.51 -29.54
C SER A 138 2.29 -38.29 -28.36
N ASN A 139 3.16 -39.27 -28.63
CA ASN A 139 4.00 -39.97 -27.66
C ASN A 139 5.48 -39.71 -27.91
N SER A 140 5.84 -38.65 -28.62
CA SER A 140 7.24 -38.29 -28.89
C SER A 140 7.87 -37.60 -27.69
N PRO A 141 9.00 -38.04 -27.17
CA PRO A 141 9.69 -37.36 -26.08
C PRO A 141 10.32 -36.04 -26.56
N MET A 142 10.48 -35.11 -25.64
CA MET A 142 11.24 -33.85 -25.82
C MET A 142 10.73 -32.87 -26.89
N VAL A 143 9.50 -32.98 -27.32
CA VAL A 143 8.91 -32.11 -28.36
C VAL A 143 7.68 -31.38 -27.84
N GLY A 144 7.28 -30.33 -28.55
CA GLY A 144 5.98 -29.67 -28.42
C GLY A 144 5.08 -29.97 -29.61
N ILE A 145 3.78 -29.75 -29.47
CA ILE A 145 2.89 -29.66 -30.63
C ILE A 145 3.36 -28.52 -31.50
N VAL A 146 3.56 -27.34 -30.92
CA VAL A 146 4.31 -26.24 -31.54
C VAL A 146 5.65 -26.12 -30.83
N THR A 147 6.74 -26.35 -31.53
CA THR A 147 8.10 -26.20 -31.01
C THR A 147 8.77 -25.02 -31.70
N ALA A 148 9.05 -23.95 -30.96
CA ALA A 148 9.93 -22.88 -31.37
C ALA A 148 11.35 -23.16 -30.86
N LYS A 149 12.33 -23.24 -31.77
CA LYS A 149 13.67 -23.72 -31.50
C LYS A 149 14.74 -22.91 -32.19
N GLY A 150 15.69 -22.42 -31.43
CA GLY A 150 16.82 -21.64 -31.93
C GLY A 150 16.68 -20.14 -31.70
N PRO A 151 17.80 -19.39 -31.70
CA PRO A 151 17.82 -17.98 -31.25
C PRO A 151 17.04 -17.02 -32.16
N ASN A 152 16.76 -17.42 -33.39
CA ASN A 152 16.00 -16.63 -34.37
C ASN A 152 14.53 -17.09 -34.48
N ALA A 153 14.15 -18.15 -33.78
CA ALA A 153 12.79 -18.64 -33.74
C ALA A 153 11.87 -17.75 -32.90
N VAL A 154 10.80 -17.28 -33.50
CA VAL A 154 9.80 -16.46 -32.83
C VAL A 154 8.43 -17.08 -33.03
N LEU A 155 7.72 -17.31 -31.95
CA LEU A 155 6.28 -17.60 -31.97
C LEU A 155 5.55 -16.36 -31.48
N THR A 156 4.52 -15.94 -32.20
CA THR A 156 3.60 -14.87 -31.78
C THR A 156 2.17 -15.41 -31.83
N MET A 157 1.42 -15.27 -30.76
CA MET A 157 0.02 -15.63 -30.70
C MET A 157 -0.81 -14.39 -30.38
N ASN A 158 -1.52 -13.89 -31.40
CA ASN A 158 -2.42 -12.74 -31.27
C ASN A 158 -3.88 -13.16 -31.09
N GLY A 159 -4.20 -14.39 -31.48
CA GLY A 159 -5.53 -14.99 -31.41
C GLY A 159 -5.44 -16.48 -31.70
N GLY A 160 -6.58 -17.10 -32.01
CA GLY A 160 -6.66 -18.53 -32.23
C GLY A 160 -6.56 -19.38 -30.99
N SER A 161 -6.57 -20.70 -31.16
CA SER A 161 -6.68 -21.64 -30.05
C SER A 161 -5.82 -22.88 -30.31
N ILE A 162 -5.14 -23.36 -29.27
CA ILE A 162 -4.39 -24.64 -29.23
C ILE A 162 -5.00 -25.48 -28.12
N HIS A 163 -5.89 -26.43 -28.51
CA HIS A 163 -6.75 -27.07 -27.55
C HIS A 163 -7.05 -28.54 -27.83
N ASP A 164 -7.53 -29.24 -26.82
CA ASP A 164 -7.97 -30.64 -26.89
C ASP A 164 -6.90 -31.59 -27.47
N ASN A 165 -5.64 -31.31 -27.15
CA ASN A 165 -4.51 -32.11 -27.56
C ASN A 165 -4.08 -33.05 -26.43
N TYR A 166 -3.49 -34.20 -26.77
CA TYR A 166 -3.02 -35.21 -25.86
C TYR A 166 -1.55 -35.58 -26.09
N MET A 167 -0.73 -35.53 -25.05
CA MET A 167 0.67 -35.92 -25.10
C MET A 167 0.97 -36.91 -23.97
N SER A 168 1.66 -38.01 -24.25
CA SER A 168 1.88 -39.13 -23.32
C SER A 168 3.35 -39.48 -23.10
N ASN A 169 4.29 -38.58 -23.30
CA ASN A 169 5.70 -38.84 -23.07
C ASN A 169 6.39 -37.80 -22.20
N GLN A 170 7.60 -38.06 -21.78
CA GLN A 170 8.39 -37.17 -20.94
C GLN A 170 8.91 -35.95 -21.70
N PHE A 171 9.07 -34.86 -20.98
CA PHE A 171 9.65 -33.58 -21.47
C PHE A 171 8.89 -32.98 -22.63
N THR A 172 7.58 -33.13 -22.63
CA THR A 172 6.69 -32.63 -23.68
C THR A 172 5.88 -31.43 -23.19
N ASN A 173 5.61 -30.55 -24.11
CA ASN A 173 4.76 -29.40 -23.85
C ASN A 173 3.83 -29.20 -25.05
N VAL A 174 2.68 -28.58 -24.84
CA VAL A 174 1.83 -28.21 -25.98
C VAL A 174 2.55 -27.16 -26.81
N VAL A 175 3.05 -26.11 -26.18
CA VAL A 175 3.93 -25.10 -26.77
C VAL A 175 5.29 -25.20 -26.11
N LYS A 176 6.33 -25.49 -26.88
CA LYS A 176 7.72 -25.64 -26.39
C LYS A 176 8.59 -24.54 -26.95
N ILE A 177 9.24 -23.79 -26.07
CA ILE A 177 10.16 -22.70 -26.40
C ILE A 177 11.54 -23.07 -25.88
N THR A 178 12.49 -23.27 -26.79
CA THR A 178 13.79 -23.86 -26.45
C THR A 178 14.94 -23.34 -27.31
N GLU A 179 16.17 -23.56 -26.88
CA GLU A 179 17.42 -23.21 -27.59
C GLU A 179 17.52 -21.73 -27.98
N GLY A 180 16.97 -20.81 -27.15
CA GLY A 180 17.06 -19.38 -27.37
C GLY A 180 15.87 -18.76 -28.09
N ALA A 181 14.80 -19.52 -28.33
CA ALA A 181 13.57 -19.02 -28.98
C ALA A 181 12.78 -18.06 -28.10
N SER A 182 11.90 -17.30 -28.75
CA SER A 182 11.00 -16.36 -28.11
C SER A 182 9.53 -16.65 -28.40
N PHE A 183 8.67 -16.46 -27.41
CA PHE A 183 7.22 -16.53 -27.53
C PHE A 183 6.54 -15.24 -27.04
N PHE A 184 5.74 -14.61 -27.85
CA PHE A 184 4.90 -13.47 -27.50
C PHE A 184 3.43 -13.87 -27.54
N MET A 185 2.79 -13.92 -26.38
CA MET A 185 1.36 -14.20 -26.25
C MET A 185 0.61 -12.89 -25.98
N ASN A 186 0.06 -12.34 -27.04
CA ASN A 186 -0.74 -11.11 -27.01
C ASN A 186 -2.23 -11.39 -26.85
N GLY A 187 -2.67 -12.58 -27.24
CA GLY A 187 -4.04 -13.05 -27.19
C GLY A 187 -4.13 -14.53 -27.51
N GLY A 188 -5.34 -15.02 -27.75
CA GLY A 188 -5.60 -16.43 -28.06
C GLY A 188 -5.70 -17.31 -26.80
N ASP A 189 -5.79 -18.61 -27.04
CA ASP A 189 -6.15 -19.58 -26.01
C ASP A 189 -5.32 -20.87 -26.13
N ILE A 190 -4.75 -21.34 -25.02
CA ILE A 190 -4.10 -22.65 -24.92
C ILE A 190 -4.88 -23.42 -23.83
N SER A 191 -5.79 -24.32 -24.26
CA SER A 191 -6.77 -24.85 -23.35
C SER A 191 -7.06 -26.34 -23.49
N ASN A 192 -7.50 -26.96 -22.38
CA ASN A 192 -7.99 -28.33 -22.31
C ASN A 192 -7.02 -29.38 -22.88
N ASN A 193 -5.73 -29.09 -22.84
CA ASN A 193 -4.72 -30.06 -23.28
C ASN A 193 -4.35 -30.99 -22.13
N THR A 194 -4.19 -32.28 -22.46
CA THR A 194 -3.82 -33.32 -21.50
C THR A 194 -2.40 -33.81 -21.79
N LEU A 195 -1.54 -33.67 -20.79
CA LEU A 195 -0.18 -34.19 -20.81
C LEU A 195 -0.07 -35.31 -19.75
N ASP A 196 -0.30 -36.51 -20.20
CA ASP A 196 -0.33 -37.72 -19.37
C ASP A 196 0.98 -38.45 -19.47
N TYR A 197 1.70 -38.49 -18.34
CA TYR A 197 2.92 -39.25 -18.21
C TYR A 197 2.94 -39.96 -16.86
N SER A 198 2.85 -41.27 -16.89
CA SER A 198 2.84 -42.14 -15.72
C SER A 198 4.21 -42.50 -15.18
N GLY A 199 5.29 -42.05 -15.84
CA GLY A 199 6.66 -42.27 -15.41
C GLY A 199 7.15 -41.25 -14.39
N SER A 200 8.31 -41.47 -13.80
CA SER A 200 8.99 -40.47 -12.98
C SER A 200 9.67 -39.43 -13.86
N ASN A 201 9.46 -38.13 -13.60
CA ASN A 201 10.11 -36.96 -14.23
C ASN A 201 9.66 -36.62 -15.66
N GLY A 202 8.37 -36.47 -15.87
CA GLY A 202 7.82 -36.08 -17.16
C GLY A 202 8.07 -34.64 -17.55
N LEU A 203 8.08 -33.71 -16.61
CA LEU A 203 8.26 -32.26 -16.81
C LEU A 203 7.34 -31.69 -17.89
N ASN A 204 6.08 -32.11 -17.85
CA ASN A 204 5.09 -31.81 -18.85
C ASN A 204 4.23 -30.63 -18.43
N SER A 205 4.02 -29.66 -19.30
CA SER A 205 3.17 -28.48 -19.07
C SER A 205 2.53 -28.03 -20.37
N ALA A 206 1.47 -27.21 -20.30
CA ALA A 206 0.89 -26.64 -21.51
C ALA A 206 1.92 -25.76 -22.25
N VAL A 207 2.68 -24.93 -21.55
CA VAL A 207 3.77 -24.15 -22.13
C VAL A 207 5.07 -24.43 -21.39
N GLY A 208 6.12 -24.79 -22.11
CA GLY A 208 7.47 -24.95 -21.57
C GLY A 208 8.42 -23.89 -22.11
N VAL A 209 9.05 -23.12 -21.19
CA VAL A 209 10.05 -22.11 -21.52
C VAL A 209 11.38 -22.57 -20.98
N GLU A 210 12.19 -23.16 -21.84
CA GLU A 210 13.37 -23.94 -21.42
C GLU A 210 14.68 -23.17 -21.65
N GLY A 211 15.54 -23.15 -20.67
CA GLY A 211 16.92 -22.64 -20.79
C GLY A 211 17.89 -23.74 -21.22
N ILE A 212 17.75 -24.29 -22.41
CA ILE A 212 18.63 -25.32 -22.97
C ILE A 212 19.37 -24.75 -24.17
N LYS A 213 20.71 -24.79 -24.15
CA LYS A 213 21.59 -24.28 -25.22
C LYS A 213 21.31 -22.82 -25.67
N GLY A 214 20.65 -22.07 -24.85
CA GLY A 214 20.29 -20.67 -25.12
C GLY A 214 19.19 -20.23 -24.18
N THR A 215 19.16 -18.94 -23.88
CA THR A 215 18.11 -18.33 -23.03
C THR A 215 16.84 -18.13 -23.84
N SER A 216 15.80 -18.87 -23.47
CA SER A 216 14.49 -18.78 -24.10
C SER A 216 13.58 -17.83 -23.33
N THR A 217 12.73 -17.12 -24.03
CA THR A 217 11.85 -16.09 -23.41
C THR A 217 10.38 -16.28 -23.79
N MET A 218 9.50 -16.00 -22.85
CA MET A 218 8.08 -15.81 -23.08
C MET A 218 7.65 -14.47 -22.50
N GLU A 219 6.91 -13.71 -23.27
CA GLU A 219 6.18 -12.54 -22.81
C GLU A 219 4.69 -12.78 -23.01
N MET A 220 3.89 -12.63 -21.95
CA MET A 220 2.45 -12.74 -21.98
C MET A 220 1.83 -11.42 -21.56
N ILE A 221 1.16 -10.76 -22.50
CA ILE A 221 0.44 -9.50 -22.23
C ILE A 221 -1.09 -9.70 -22.30
N GLY A 222 -1.55 -10.80 -22.87
CA GLY A 222 -2.96 -11.16 -23.00
C GLY A 222 -3.16 -12.64 -23.30
N GLY A 223 -4.39 -13.02 -23.59
CA GLY A 223 -4.77 -14.41 -23.86
C GLY A 223 -5.01 -15.25 -22.61
N THR A 224 -5.31 -16.53 -22.82
CA THR A 224 -5.65 -17.47 -21.75
C THR A 224 -4.87 -18.78 -21.87
N ILE A 225 -4.45 -19.33 -20.72
CA ILE A 225 -3.89 -20.68 -20.59
C ILE A 225 -4.74 -21.40 -19.54
N THR A 226 -5.67 -22.26 -19.98
CA THR A 226 -6.73 -22.72 -19.08
C THR A 226 -7.11 -24.19 -19.27
N GLY A 227 -7.47 -24.85 -18.16
CA GLY A 227 -8.01 -26.21 -18.20
C GLY A 227 -7.01 -27.29 -18.61
N ASN A 228 -5.72 -26.99 -18.65
CA ASN A 228 -4.69 -27.95 -19.04
C ASN A 228 -4.29 -28.83 -17.84
N THR A 229 -3.90 -30.06 -18.11
CA THR A 229 -3.42 -31.02 -17.12
C THR A 229 -2.02 -31.51 -17.47
N GLY A 230 -1.17 -31.67 -16.44
CA GLY A 230 0.20 -32.16 -16.63
C GLY A 230 0.91 -32.40 -15.29
N GLU A 231 2.16 -32.73 -15.30
CA GLU A 231 2.98 -32.72 -14.08
C GLU A 231 3.13 -31.31 -13.51
N TYR A 232 3.28 -30.33 -14.41
CA TYR A 232 3.26 -28.90 -14.17
C TYR A 232 2.12 -28.34 -15.02
N GLY A 233 1.20 -27.60 -14.42
CA GLY A 233 -0.06 -27.29 -15.08
C GLY A 233 0.04 -26.38 -16.30
N GLY A 234 -0.09 -25.07 -16.12
CA GLY A 234 -0.14 -24.12 -17.22
C GLY A 234 1.23 -23.86 -17.85
N ILE A 235 2.18 -23.30 -17.11
CA ILE A 235 3.49 -22.90 -17.61
C ILE A 235 4.61 -23.50 -16.76
N LEU A 236 5.60 -24.10 -17.40
CA LEU A 236 6.88 -24.48 -16.79
C LEU A 236 7.99 -23.54 -17.27
N VAL A 237 8.70 -22.92 -16.35
CA VAL A 237 9.77 -21.96 -16.63
C VAL A 237 11.09 -22.50 -16.07
N GLY A 238 12.12 -22.52 -16.90
CA GLY A 238 13.45 -22.98 -16.52
C GLY A 238 13.80 -24.33 -17.11
N THR A 239 15.04 -24.74 -16.85
CA THR A 239 15.57 -26.00 -17.34
C THR A 239 15.22 -27.11 -16.36
N TYR A 240 14.83 -28.24 -16.87
CA TYR A 240 14.88 -29.44 -16.07
C TYR A 240 16.31 -29.88 -15.90
N SER A 241 16.68 -30.27 -14.71
CA SER A 241 17.93 -30.95 -14.53
C SER A 241 17.67 -32.42 -14.64
N THR A 242 18.01 -32.99 -15.72
CA THR A 242 18.30 -34.44 -15.74
C THR A 242 19.78 -34.63 -15.62
N ASN A 243 20.20 -35.83 -15.30
CA ASN A 243 21.54 -36.32 -15.48
C ASN A 243 22.16 -35.89 -16.81
N TYR A 244 21.36 -35.69 -17.83
CA TYR A 244 21.82 -35.32 -19.16
C TYR A 244 22.51 -33.96 -19.21
N THR A 245 21.97 -32.98 -18.49
CA THR A 245 22.53 -31.63 -18.47
C THR A 245 23.68 -31.48 -17.46
N MET A 246 23.58 -32.13 -16.31
CA MET A 246 24.49 -31.90 -15.21
C MET A 246 25.70 -32.86 -15.23
N GLN A 247 25.53 -34.14 -15.57
CA GLN A 247 26.67 -35.07 -15.63
C GLN A 247 27.53 -34.91 -16.89
N ASN A 248 26.92 -34.56 -18.03
CA ASN A 248 27.67 -34.47 -19.29
C ASN A 248 28.18 -33.06 -19.60
N ASN A 249 27.79 -32.02 -18.86
CA ASN A 249 28.12 -30.64 -19.21
C ASN A 249 28.77 -29.80 -18.11
N PHE A 250 29.26 -30.39 -17.03
CA PHE A 250 30.15 -29.67 -16.12
C PHE A 250 31.41 -29.13 -16.83
N SER A 251 31.70 -29.63 -18.01
CA SER A 251 32.80 -29.16 -18.86
C SER A 251 32.45 -28.01 -19.83
N ASN A 252 31.16 -27.66 -19.98
CA ASN A 252 30.76 -26.57 -20.86
C ASN A 252 29.99 -25.48 -20.11
N PRO A 253 30.66 -24.39 -19.70
CA PRO A 253 30.04 -23.29 -18.94
C PRO A 253 28.85 -22.65 -19.64
N ALA A 254 28.80 -22.63 -20.97
CA ALA A 254 27.71 -21.97 -21.72
C ALA A 254 26.30 -22.55 -21.42
N HIS A 255 26.23 -23.81 -21.02
CA HIS A 255 24.96 -24.47 -20.69
C HIS A 255 24.43 -24.10 -19.30
N TYR A 256 25.27 -23.58 -18.40
CA TYR A 256 24.87 -23.21 -17.05
C TYR A 256 24.23 -21.82 -16.98
N TYR A 257 24.48 -21.00 -17.99
CA TYR A 257 23.98 -19.62 -18.00
C TYR A 257 22.66 -19.46 -18.78
N SER A 258 22.22 -20.51 -19.46
CA SER A 258 20.94 -20.48 -20.19
C SER A 258 19.76 -20.45 -19.24
N LYS A 259 18.81 -19.58 -19.50
CA LYS A 259 17.63 -19.33 -18.65
C LYS A 259 16.34 -19.59 -19.43
N GLY A 260 15.31 -20.06 -18.73
CA GLY A 260 13.94 -19.87 -19.15
C GLY A 260 13.41 -18.58 -18.50
N ILE A 261 12.89 -17.65 -19.28
CA ILE A 261 12.41 -16.37 -18.78
C ILE A 261 10.93 -16.19 -19.13
N LEU A 262 10.11 -15.92 -18.14
CA LEU A 262 8.72 -15.53 -18.32
C LEU A 262 8.50 -14.11 -17.80
N ASN A 263 8.02 -13.23 -18.69
CA ASN A 263 7.53 -11.90 -18.35
C ASN A 263 5.99 -11.90 -18.45
N LEU A 264 5.31 -12.00 -17.32
CA LEU A 264 3.85 -11.99 -17.24
C LEU A 264 3.38 -10.56 -16.94
N LYS A 265 2.85 -9.90 -17.96
CA LYS A 265 2.35 -8.51 -17.88
C LYS A 265 0.82 -8.43 -17.91
N GLY A 266 0.15 -9.50 -18.33
CA GLY A 266 -1.30 -9.57 -18.44
C GLY A 266 -1.77 -10.97 -18.82
N GLY A 267 -3.05 -11.11 -19.17
CA GLY A 267 -3.66 -12.38 -19.50
C GLY A 267 -4.08 -13.20 -18.28
N THR A 268 -4.56 -14.41 -18.54
CA THR A 268 -5.13 -15.28 -17.50
C THR A 268 -4.58 -16.70 -17.60
N ILE A 269 -4.10 -17.22 -16.47
CA ILE A 269 -3.64 -18.61 -16.32
C ILE A 269 -4.56 -19.27 -15.30
N SER A 270 -5.50 -20.10 -15.76
CA SER A 270 -6.58 -20.54 -14.88
C SER A 270 -7.00 -22.00 -15.06
N ASN A 271 -7.55 -22.56 -13.97
CA ASN A 271 -8.16 -23.91 -13.96
C ASN A 271 -7.22 -25.01 -14.46
N ASN A 272 -5.92 -24.80 -14.46
CA ASN A 272 -4.95 -25.83 -14.81
C ASN A 272 -4.70 -26.73 -13.61
N THR A 273 -4.40 -28.01 -13.87
CA THR A 273 -4.14 -28.97 -12.83
C THR A 273 -2.75 -29.58 -13.01
N ALA A 274 -1.93 -29.44 -11.98
CA ALA A 274 -0.63 -30.08 -11.92
C ALA A 274 -0.64 -31.29 -10.99
N ALA A 275 0.00 -32.36 -11.42
CA ALA A 275 0.16 -33.53 -10.57
C ALA A 275 1.24 -33.34 -9.50
N VAL A 276 2.12 -32.38 -9.67
CA VAL A 276 3.30 -32.17 -8.80
C VAL A 276 3.37 -30.76 -8.26
N LEU A 277 3.59 -29.75 -9.09
CA LEU A 277 3.98 -28.42 -8.66
C LEU A 277 3.42 -27.36 -9.60
N GLY A 278 2.94 -26.24 -9.01
CA GLY A 278 2.57 -25.06 -9.77
C GLY A 278 1.42 -25.31 -10.73
N GLY A 279 0.18 -25.37 -10.21
CA GLY A 279 -0.99 -25.60 -11.05
C GLY A 279 -1.12 -24.57 -12.19
N GLY A 280 -0.88 -23.30 -11.92
CA GLY A 280 -0.77 -22.26 -12.94
C GLY A 280 0.63 -22.14 -13.53
N ILE A 281 1.64 -21.90 -12.68
CA ILE A 281 3.03 -21.69 -13.09
C ILE A 281 3.96 -22.47 -12.17
N ALA A 282 4.88 -23.22 -12.76
CA ALA A 282 6.02 -23.80 -12.09
C ALA A 282 7.32 -23.10 -12.54
N VAL A 283 8.12 -22.63 -11.59
CA VAL A 283 9.45 -22.05 -11.85
C VAL A 283 10.49 -22.93 -11.18
N ASN A 284 11.33 -23.55 -11.96
CA ASN A 284 12.40 -24.41 -11.44
C ASN A 284 13.78 -23.76 -11.61
N GLY A 285 14.81 -24.41 -11.10
CA GLY A 285 16.19 -23.93 -11.23
C GLY A 285 16.49 -23.46 -12.65
N THR A 286 17.20 -22.35 -12.84
CA THR A 286 17.41 -21.59 -14.08
C THR A 286 16.20 -20.83 -14.63
N GLY A 287 15.01 -20.99 -14.04
CA GLY A 287 13.82 -20.20 -14.38
C GLY A 287 13.87 -18.81 -13.78
N ILE A 288 13.43 -17.84 -14.55
CA ILE A 288 13.22 -16.46 -14.10
C ILE A 288 11.79 -16.05 -14.44
N LEU A 289 11.05 -15.62 -13.45
CA LEU A 289 9.71 -15.05 -13.63
C LEU A 289 9.68 -13.61 -13.14
N THR A 290 9.19 -12.71 -13.99
CA THR A 290 8.75 -11.39 -13.59
C THR A 290 7.25 -11.29 -13.85
N MET A 291 6.48 -10.99 -12.82
CA MET A 291 5.03 -10.77 -12.90
C MET A 291 4.72 -9.32 -12.59
N ASP A 292 4.37 -8.57 -13.62
CA ASP A 292 3.98 -7.15 -13.55
C ASP A 292 2.46 -6.96 -13.70
N GLY A 293 1.71 -8.06 -13.78
CA GLY A 293 0.26 -8.08 -13.91
C GLY A 293 -0.26 -9.47 -14.26
N GLY A 294 -1.49 -9.55 -14.72
CA GLY A 294 -2.17 -10.80 -15.07
C GLY A 294 -2.85 -11.50 -13.89
N THR A 295 -3.56 -12.58 -14.19
CA THR A 295 -4.36 -13.34 -13.22
C THR A 295 -3.99 -14.82 -13.25
N ILE A 296 -3.72 -15.37 -12.08
CA ILE A 296 -3.49 -16.81 -11.86
C ILE A 296 -4.62 -17.31 -10.96
N SER A 297 -5.58 -18.07 -11.50
CA SER A 297 -6.80 -18.37 -10.76
C SER A 297 -7.33 -19.80 -10.95
N GLY A 298 -7.89 -20.35 -9.86
CA GLY A 298 -8.56 -21.65 -9.92
C GLY A 298 -7.65 -22.84 -10.26
N ASN A 299 -6.35 -22.67 -10.23
CA ASN A 299 -5.39 -23.73 -10.55
C ASN A 299 -5.19 -24.67 -9.35
N LYS A 300 -4.79 -25.92 -9.61
CA LYS A 300 -4.64 -26.94 -8.60
C LYS A 300 -3.30 -27.68 -8.71
N ALA A 301 -2.63 -27.87 -7.57
CA ALA A 301 -1.43 -28.69 -7.45
C ALA A 301 -1.24 -29.18 -6.00
N PRO A 302 -0.48 -30.24 -5.74
CA PRO A 302 -0.10 -30.58 -4.36
C PRO A 302 0.79 -29.53 -3.69
N PHE A 303 1.63 -28.83 -4.47
CA PHE A 303 2.53 -27.76 -4.04
C PHE A 303 2.31 -26.52 -4.92
N GLY A 304 1.92 -25.42 -4.32
CA GLY A 304 1.65 -24.18 -5.07
C GLY A 304 0.50 -24.31 -6.05
N GLY A 305 -0.74 -24.31 -5.56
CA GLY A 305 -1.92 -24.38 -6.43
C GLY A 305 -1.89 -23.36 -7.57
N GLY A 306 -1.58 -22.10 -7.25
CA GLY A 306 -1.34 -21.05 -8.26
C GLY A 306 0.07 -21.13 -8.85
N MET A 307 1.08 -21.02 -8.01
CA MET A 307 2.49 -20.95 -8.41
C MET A 307 3.37 -21.78 -7.49
N GLY A 308 4.31 -22.52 -8.07
CA GLY A 308 5.36 -23.24 -7.34
C GLY A 308 6.75 -22.83 -7.80
N VAL A 309 7.63 -22.50 -6.84
CA VAL A 309 9.00 -22.05 -7.12
C VAL A 309 10.00 -22.94 -6.41
N VAL A 310 10.92 -23.54 -7.14
CA VAL A 310 11.94 -24.44 -6.59
C VAL A 310 13.29 -24.18 -7.23
N ASP A 311 14.32 -24.04 -6.40
CA ASP A 311 15.69 -23.79 -6.86
C ASP A 311 16.21 -24.89 -7.78
N TYR A 312 15.75 -26.13 -7.55
CA TYR A 312 16.26 -27.27 -8.25
C TYR A 312 15.32 -28.47 -8.19
N LEU A 313 14.98 -28.99 -9.35
CA LEU A 313 14.29 -30.26 -9.51
C LEU A 313 15.32 -31.33 -9.92
N THR A 314 15.59 -32.27 -9.06
CA THR A 314 16.46 -33.41 -9.42
C THR A 314 15.72 -34.67 -9.50
N SER A 315 16.37 -35.57 -10.14
CA SER A 315 15.91 -36.91 -10.06
C SER A 315 16.86 -38.02 -10.18
N ALA A 316 18.02 -37.85 -10.75
CA ALA A 316 18.78 -39.02 -11.19
C ALA A 316 19.32 -39.91 -10.07
N ASP A 317 19.52 -39.37 -8.90
CA ASP A 317 20.06 -40.10 -7.74
C ASP A 317 19.01 -40.31 -6.65
N GLY A 318 17.69 -40.15 -6.95
CA GLY A 318 16.64 -40.20 -5.94
C GLY A 318 16.68 -39.06 -4.95
N LYS A 319 17.37 -37.96 -5.25
CA LYS A 319 17.53 -36.82 -4.38
C LYS A 319 16.67 -35.67 -4.83
N ARG A 320 16.07 -35.00 -3.87
CA ARG A 320 14.87 -34.23 -3.93
C ARG A 320 15.10 -32.75 -3.99
N PHE A 321 13.97 -31.99 -4.07
CA PHE A 321 13.95 -30.55 -3.99
C PHE A 321 15.00 -30.00 -3.02
N GLY A 322 15.92 -29.19 -3.53
CA GLY A 322 16.80 -28.42 -2.70
C GLY A 322 17.93 -29.19 -2.02
N GLU A 323 18.52 -30.17 -2.64
CA GLU A 323 19.74 -30.76 -2.11
C GLU A 323 20.82 -29.70 -1.85
N ALA A 324 21.45 -29.79 -0.67
CA ALA A 324 22.37 -28.76 -0.17
C ALA A 324 23.50 -28.43 -1.14
N ARG A 325 24.04 -29.40 -1.90
CA ARG A 325 25.16 -29.18 -2.84
C ARG A 325 24.79 -28.32 -4.06
N TRP A 326 23.48 -28.23 -4.42
CA TRP A 326 23.02 -27.50 -5.59
C TRP A 326 22.26 -26.23 -5.23
N ARG A 327 21.88 -26.07 -3.96
CA ARG A 327 21.14 -24.95 -3.40
C ARG A 327 21.90 -23.63 -3.49
N GLY A 328 22.19 -23.11 -4.59
CA GLY A 328 22.90 -21.84 -4.77
C GLY A 328 23.59 -21.75 -6.10
N PHE A 329 23.63 -22.86 -6.83
CA PHE A 329 24.17 -22.83 -8.18
C PHE A 329 23.13 -22.39 -9.23
N PHE A 330 21.85 -22.75 -9.02
CA PHE A 330 20.76 -22.48 -9.97
C PHE A 330 19.49 -22.04 -9.24
N PRO A 331 19.43 -20.85 -8.68
CA PRO A 331 18.24 -20.36 -8.03
C PRO A 331 17.15 -20.10 -9.07
N ALA A 332 15.95 -20.56 -8.80
CA ALA A 332 14.75 -20.08 -9.46
C ALA A 332 14.46 -18.67 -8.95
N ALA A 333 14.51 -17.70 -9.83
CA ALA A 333 14.28 -16.30 -9.45
C ALA A 333 12.87 -15.85 -9.82
N VAL A 334 12.13 -15.37 -8.84
CA VAL A 334 10.76 -14.88 -9.04
C VAL A 334 10.63 -13.49 -8.45
N THR A 335 10.11 -12.57 -9.25
CA THR A 335 9.74 -11.23 -8.81
C THR A 335 8.28 -10.97 -9.18
N ILE A 336 7.45 -10.73 -8.19
CA ILE A 336 6.05 -10.34 -8.36
C ILE A 336 5.93 -8.87 -7.98
N ASN A 337 5.66 -8.01 -8.96
CA ASN A 337 5.48 -6.58 -8.76
C ASN A 337 4.00 -6.19 -8.74
N ASP A 338 3.13 -6.97 -9.40
CA ASP A 338 1.69 -6.78 -9.43
C ASP A 338 1.01 -8.05 -9.95
N GLY A 339 -0.31 -8.10 -9.88
CA GLY A 339 -1.15 -9.18 -10.40
C GLY A 339 -2.04 -9.82 -9.35
N LEU A 340 -2.88 -10.74 -9.79
CA LEU A 340 -3.88 -11.40 -8.95
C LEU A 340 -3.67 -12.92 -8.94
N ILE A 341 -3.42 -13.48 -7.76
CA ILE A 341 -3.29 -14.93 -7.52
C ILE A 341 -4.46 -15.34 -6.62
N THR A 342 -5.51 -15.92 -7.21
CA THR A 342 -6.79 -16.08 -6.52
C THR A 342 -7.48 -17.43 -6.75
N GLY A 343 -8.14 -17.93 -5.71
CA GLY A 343 -8.96 -19.14 -5.82
C GLY A 343 -8.20 -20.41 -6.20
N ASN A 344 -6.87 -20.42 -6.02
CA ASN A 344 -6.06 -21.60 -6.30
C ASN A 344 -6.05 -22.57 -5.13
N GLU A 345 -5.80 -23.84 -5.40
CA GLU A 345 -5.90 -24.90 -4.40
C GLU A 345 -4.62 -25.75 -4.34
N ALA A 346 -4.00 -25.81 -3.15
CA ALA A 346 -2.99 -26.82 -2.86
C ALA A 346 -3.67 -28.09 -2.33
N THR A 347 -3.65 -29.14 -3.16
CA THR A 347 -4.40 -30.37 -2.89
C THR A 347 -3.64 -31.37 -2.02
N MET A 348 -4.36 -32.20 -1.30
CA MET A 348 -3.79 -33.31 -0.52
C MET A 348 -3.45 -34.54 -1.38
N THR A 349 -3.46 -34.42 -2.69
CA THR A 349 -3.15 -35.51 -3.61
C THR A 349 -1.73 -36.02 -3.37
N ALA A 350 -1.57 -37.32 -3.18
CA ALA A 350 -0.26 -37.92 -3.00
C ALA A 350 0.57 -37.79 -4.28
N VAL A 351 1.79 -37.28 -4.14
CA VAL A 351 2.74 -37.21 -5.23
C VAL A 351 3.57 -38.47 -5.23
N THR A 352 3.39 -39.28 -6.26
CA THR A 352 4.09 -40.54 -6.44
C THR A 352 5.47 -40.38 -7.08
N SER A 353 5.81 -39.20 -7.58
CA SER A 353 7.09 -38.95 -8.22
C SER A 353 8.21 -38.65 -7.21
N GLN A 354 9.46 -38.89 -7.61
CA GLN A 354 10.63 -38.65 -6.77
C GLN A 354 10.93 -37.20 -6.44
N ILE A 355 10.02 -36.32 -6.78
CA ILE A 355 10.12 -34.87 -6.59
C ILE A 355 9.80 -34.44 -5.15
N THR A 356 9.27 -35.35 -4.33
CA THR A 356 8.87 -35.04 -2.97
C THR A 356 9.99 -35.28 -1.96
N ASP A 357 10.27 -34.25 -1.16
CA ASP A 357 10.91 -34.43 0.14
C ASP A 357 10.07 -35.44 0.93
N PRO A 358 10.64 -36.54 1.54
CA PRO A 358 9.89 -37.43 2.41
C PRO A 358 9.21 -36.71 3.56
N ASN A 359 9.71 -35.54 3.89
CA ASN A 359 9.14 -34.66 4.90
C ASN A 359 8.27 -33.54 4.31
N ALA A 360 8.18 -33.43 2.98
CA ALA A 360 7.29 -32.45 2.35
C ALA A 360 5.86 -32.96 2.45
N GLU A 361 5.07 -32.18 3.10
CA GLU A 361 3.66 -32.46 3.25
C GLU A 361 2.88 -31.85 2.08
N ASN A 362 2.14 -32.64 1.32
CA ASN A 362 1.26 -32.16 0.27
C ASN A 362 0.22 -31.17 0.83
N GLY A 363 -0.39 -30.40 -0.04
CA GLY A 363 -1.43 -29.46 0.35
C GLY A 363 -0.85 -28.18 0.96
N VAL A 364 0.24 -27.66 0.41
CA VAL A 364 0.94 -26.48 0.93
C VAL A 364 1.07 -25.39 -0.13
N GLY A 365 0.81 -24.14 0.26
CA GLY A 365 0.87 -22.96 -0.61
C GLY A 365 -0.24 -22.92 -1.65
N GLY A 366 -1.48 -22.64 -1.24
CA GLY A 366 -2.61 -22.57 -2.17
C GLY A 366 -2.37 -21.57 -3.30
N GLY A 367 -1.91 -20.37 -2.99
CA GLY A 367 -1.49 -19.39 -3.99
C GLY A 367 -0.05 -19.60 -4.47
N LEU A 368 0.91 -19.64 -3.53
CA LEU A 368 2.34 -19.68 -3.81
C LEU A 368 3.07 -20.67 -2.89
N TYR A 369 3.87 -21.52 -3.48
CA TYR A 369 4.84 -22.39 -2.80
C TYR A 369 6.26 -21.92 -3.11
N VAL A 370 7.08 -21.73 -2.07
CA VAL A 370 8.45 -21.20 -2.17
C VAL A 370 9.46 -22.19 -1.64
N ALA A 371 10.31 -22.72 -2.52
CA ALA A 371 11.49 -23.50 -2.19
C ALA A 371 12.71 -22.91 -2.93
N SER A 372 12.87 -21.59 -2.81
CA SER A 372 13.98 -20.81 -3.38
C SER A 372 14.44 -19.71 -2.42
N LYS A 373 15.61 -19.16 -2.67
CA LYS A 373 16.19 -18.01 -1.97
C LYS A 373 15.92 -16.68 -2.68
N GLU A 374 15.52 -16.73 -3.95
CA GLU A 374 15.40 -15.56 -4.82
C GLU A 374 13.94 -15.30 -5.19
N VAL A 375 13.05 -15.26 -4.17
CA VAL A 375 11.64 -14.94 -4.36
C VAL A 375 11.31 -13.60 -3.69
N TYR A 376 10.89 -12.66 -4.52
CA TYR A 376 10.55 -11.29 -4.14
C TYR A 376 9.10 -11.00 -4.50
N VAL A 377 8.31 -10.57 -3.54
CA VAL A 377 6.93 -10.13 -3.73
C VAL A 377 6.85 -8.66 -3.34
N ASN A 378 6.91 -7.79 -4.34
CA ASN A 378 6.90 -6.33 -4.16
C ASN A 378 5.49 -5.73 -4.27
N GLY A 379 4.56 -6.47 -4.86
CA GLY A 379 3.16 -6.08 -5.06
C GLY A 379 2.30 -7.27 -5.45
N GLY A 380 1.00 -7.03 -5.66
CA GLY A 380 0.03 -8.03 -6.07
C GLY A 380 -0.82 -8.58 -4.93
N GLN A 381 -1.79 -9.40 -5.30
CA GLN A 381 -2.82 -9.90 -4.39
C GLN A 381 -2.87 -11.43 -4.39
N PHE A 382 -2.86 -12.01 -3.19
CA PHE A 382 -3.05 -13.44 -2.92
C PHE A 382 -4.38 -13.60 -2.18
N THR A 383 -5.43 -13.97 -2.92
CA THR A 383 -6.77 -13.91 -2.38
C THR A 383 -7.54 -15.22 -2.55
N ASN A 384 -8.29 -15.61 -1.53
CA ASN A 384 -9.21 -16.77 -1.60
C ASN A 384 -8.52 -18.08 -2.02
N ASN A 385 -7.23 -18.22 -1.83
CA ASN A 385 -6.52 -19.47 -2.10
C ASN A 385 -6.68 -20.44 -0.93
N THR A 386 -6.65 -21.72 -1.23
CA THR A 386 -6.89 -22.78 -0.25
C THR A 386 -5.74 -23.78 -0.24
N ALA A 387 -5.30 -24.17 0.94
CA ALA A 387 -4.33 -25.25 1.11
C ALA A 387 -4.91 -26.36 2.00
N GLY A 388 -4.71 -27.60 1.61
CA GLY A 388 -5.16 -28.76 2.38
C GLY A 388 -4.47 -28.89 3.74
N LYS A 389 -3.32 -28.25 3.93
CA LYS A 389 -2.51 -28.41 5.13
C LYS A 389 -1.94 -27.10 5.69
N GLN A 390 -1.19 -26.34 4.91
CA GLN A 390 -0.51 -25.13 5.41
C GLN A 390 -0.36 -24.07 4.32
N GLY A 391 -0.45 -22.79 4.75
CA GLY A 391 -0.22 -21.64 3.89
C GLY A 391 -1.28 -21.52 2.79
N GLY A 392 -2.50 -21.16 3.15
CA GLY A 392 -3.58 -20.99 2.19
C GLY A 392 -3.22 -20.03 1.07
N GLY A 393 -2.69 -18.86 1.43
CA GLY A 393 -2.12 -17.93 0.45
C GLY A 393 -0.73 -18.34 -0.01
N ILE A 394 0.21 -18.44 0.93
CA ILE A 394 1.64 -18.63 0.67
C ILE A 394 2.23 -19.66 1.62
N TYR A 395 3.13 -20.49 1.13
CA TYR A 395 3.93 -21.39 1.94
C TYR A 395 5.41 -21.33 1.57
N VAL A 396 6.26 -21.22 2.59
CA VAL A 396 7.72 -21.26 2.42
C VAL A 396 8.24 -22.59 2.96
N ALA A 397 8.89 -23.34 2.12
CA ALA A 397 9.52 -24.61 2.48
C ALA A 397 10.67 -24.41 3.48
N SER A 398 11.19 -25.51 4.06
CA SER A 398 12.19 -25.45 5.12
C SER A 398 13.48 -24.73 4.71
N VAL A 399 14.26 -24.32 5.72
CA VAL A 399 15.58 -23.71 5.49
C VAL A 399 16.40 -24.44 4.43
N PRO A 400 17.12 -23.73 3.55
CA PRO A 400 17.48 -22.32 3.66
C PRO A 400 16.63 -21.37 2.79
N TYR A 401 15.41 -21.71 2.49
CA TYR A 401 14.58 -20.91 1.58
C TYR A 401 14.06 -19.64 2.24
N VAL A 402 13.92 -18.60 1.43
CA VAL A 402 13.57 -17.27 1.90
C VAL A 402 12.56 -16.63 0.95
N LEU A 403 11.47 -16.12 1.51
CA LEU A 403 10.53 -15.25 0.83
C LEU A 403 10.74 -13.82 1.32
N LYS A 404 10.94 -12.88 0.39
CA LYS A 404 11.05 -11.46 0.69
C LYS A 404 9.82 -10.73 0.16
N MET A 405 9.14 -10.02 1.04
CA MET A 405 7.89 -9.33 0.72
C MET A 405 8.02 -7.84 1.02
N GLY A 406 7.55 -7.00 0.12
CA GLY A 406 7.41 -5.57 0.34
C GLY A 406 6.20 -5.25 1.22
N LYS A 407 5.80 -3.99 1.32
CA LYS A 407 4.64 -3.48 2.10
C LYS A 407 3.45 -4.44 2.10
N THR A 408 3.40 -5.36 3.06
CA THR A 408 2.49 -6.49 3.06
C THR A 408 1.35 -6.32 4.07
N LEU A 409 0.13 -6.50 3.61
CA LEU A 409 -1.05 -6.61 4.44
C LEU A 409 -1.52 -8.08 4.47
N VAL A 410 -1.61 -8.66 5.66
CA VAL A 410 -2.13 -10.01 5.90
C VAL A 410 -3.40 -9.87 6.74
N THR A 411 -4.56 -10.04 6.13
CA THR A 411 -5.86 -9.76 6.75
C THR A 411 -6.94 -10.72 6.27
N GLU A 412 -7.94 -10.97 7.11
CA GLU A 412 -9.13 -11.74 6.75
C GLU A 412 -8.84 -13.18 6.28
N ASN A 413 -7.67 -13.73 6.62
CA ASN A 413 -7.35 -15.12 6.35
C ASN A 413 -7.86 -16.02 7.47
N THR A 414 -8.13 -17.26 7.15
CA THR A 414 -8.68 -18.22 8.11
C THR A 414 -7.84 -19.49 8.19
N ALA A 415 -7.39 -19.83 9.38
CA ALA A 415 -6.87 -21.15 9.69
C ALA A 415 -7.93 -21.95 10.46
N THR A 416 -8.19 -23.20 10.07
CA THR A 416 -9.16 -24.01 10.83
C THR A 416 -8.59 -24.51 12.16
N LYS A 417 -7.28 -24.38 12.36
CA LYS A 417 -6.59 -24.78 13.59
C LYS A 417 -5.80 -23.64 14.22
N ILE A 418 -4.78 -23.12 13.55
CA ILE A 418 -3.78 -22.27 14.19
C ILE A 418 -3.10 -21.31 13.21
N GLY A 419 -2.83 -20.07 13.67
CA GLY A 419 -2.16 -19.05 12.88
C GLY A 419 -2.99 -18.58 11.68
N GLY A 420 -4.08 -17.86 11.92
CA GLY A 420 -4.97 -17.38 10.85
C GLY A 420 -4.23 -16.56 9.80
N GLY A 421 -3.47 -15.57 10.24
CA GLY A 421 -2.60 -14.77 9.37
C GLY A 421 -1.32 -15.52 8.99
N MET A 422 -0.54 -15.94 9.99
CA MET A 422 0.74 -16.62 9.77
C MET A 422 0.99 -17.76 10.76
N TRP A 423 1.53 -18.86 10.25
CA TRP A 423 2.00 -19.99 11.02
C TRP A 423 3.46 -20.29 10.75
N LEU A 424 4.27 -20.44 11.80
CA LEU A 424 5.67 -20.82 11.73
C LEU A 424 5.89 -22.18 12.37
N CYS A 425 6.39 -23.13 11.56
CA CYS A 425 6.87 -24.43 12.00
C CYS A 425 8.20 -24.33 12.77
N PRO A 426 8.72 -25.41 13.38
CA PRO A 426 9.92 -25.32 14.21
C PRO A 426 11.15 -24.73 13.53
N THR A 427 11.28 -24.87 12.21
CA THR A 427 12.39 -24.28 11.41
C THR A 427 12.05 -22.95 10.80
N GLY A 428 10.80 -22.47 10.93
CA GLY A 428 10.33 -21.22 10.36
C GLY A 428 10.87 -20.00 11.07
N SER A 429 11.16 -18.96 10.32
CA SER A 429 11.52 -17.64 10.83
C SER A 429 10.66 -16.57 10.15
N ALA A 430 10.37 -15.50 10.86
CA ALA A 430 9.76 -14.32 10.27
C ALA A 430 10.35 -13.05 10.86
N THR A 431 10.60 -12.07 10.02
CA THR A 431 11.10 -10.77 10.43
C THR A 431 10.33 -9.66 9.75
N THR A 432 9.95 -8.65 10.49
CA THR A 432 9.19 -7.50 10.00
C THR A 432 10.02 -6.25 10.12
N ALA A 433 10.32 -5.60 9.00
CA ALA A 433 10.90 -4.27 9.00
C ALA A 433 9.86 -3.23 9.41
N VAL A 434 10.32 -2.11 9.96
CA VAL A 434 9.45 -1.12 10.59
C VAL A 434 8.67 -0.27 9.56
N THR A 435 9.29 0.12 8.46
CA THR A 435 8.69 1.04 7.48
C THR A 435 8.04 0.36 6.28
N ASN A 436 8.62 -0.72 5.80
CA ASN A 436 8.17 -1.45 4.61
C ASN A 436 7.77 -2.89 4.93
N GLY A 437 7.50 -3.18 6.20
CA GLY A 437 7.23 -4.50 6.71
C GLY A 437 5.83 -5.01 6.43
N ALA A 438 5.18 -5.55 7.45
CA ALA A 438 3.83 -6.08 7.33
C ALA A 438 2.91 -5.58 8.44
N SER A 439 1.64 -5.49 8.11
CA SER A 439 0.55 -5.40 9.09
C SER A 439 -0.25 -6.69 9.07
N PHE A 440 -0.56 -7.19 10.26
CA PHE A 440 -1.41 -8.35 10.49
C PHE A 440 -2.60 -7.89 11.32
N PHE A 441 -3.82 -8.15 10.86
CA PHE A 441 -5.02 -7.90 11.64
C PHE A 441 -6.23 -8.57 11.00
N ASP A 442 -7.28 -8.77 11.79
CA ASP A 442 -8.56 -9.32 11.37
C ASP A 442 -8.47 -10.74 10.75
N ASN A 443 -7.39 -11.48 10.99
CA ASN A 443 -7.30 -12.89 10.64
C ASN A 443 -7.99 -13.74 11.70
N LYS A 444 -8.25 -15.00 11.40
CA LYS A 444 -8.96 -15.92 12.31
C LYS A 444 -8.29 -17.29 12.38
N ALA A 445 -8.12 -17.80 13.60
CA ALA A 445 -7.80 -19.19 13.84
C ALA A 445 -9.04 -19.92 14.41
N GLY A 446 -9.28 -21.14 13.96
CA GLY A 446 -10.46 -21.90 14.32
C GLY A 446 -11.74 -21.44 13.61
N ASN A 447 -12.88 -21.75 14.17
CA ASN A 447 -14.19 -21.44 13.58
C ASN A 447 -14.63 -19.98 13.79
N GLY A 448 -13.73 -19.13 14.25
CA GLY A 448 -13.99 -17.71 14.45
C GLY A 448 -14.73 -17.38 15.76
N ALA A 449 -14.94 -18.34 16.66
CA ALA A 449 -15.41 -18.05 18.00
C ALA A 449 -14.22 -17.56 18.85
N GLU A 450 -14.21 -16.28 19.12
CA GLU A 450 -13.28 -15.71 20.09
C GLU A 450 -13.59 -16.28 21.48
N ASN A 451 -12.61 -16.68 22.22
CA ASN A 451 -12.66 -17.05 23.65
C ASN A 451 -13.01 -18.50 24.03
N ASN A 452 -13.37 -19.42 23.14
CA ASN A 452 -13.69 -20.79 23.56
C ASN A 452 -13.37 -21.88 22.53
N ASP A 453 -12.62 -21.60 21.49
CA ASP A 453 -12.24 -22.60 20.51
C ASP A 453 -11.13 -23.50 21.05
N THR A 454 -11.50 -24.61 21.64
CA THR A 454 -10.56 -25.69 21.96
C THR A 454 -9.88 -26.18 20.68
N GLY A 455 -8.57 -26.12 20.62
CA GLY A 455 -7.81 -26.53 19.46
C GLY A 455 -7.44 -25.40 18.48
N SER A 456 -7.69 -24.15 18.83
CA SER A 456 -7.34 -22.96 18.03
C SER A 456 -6.47 -21.99 18.82
N ALA A 457 -5.53 -21.33 18.15
CA ALA A 457 -4.71 -20.31 18.77
C ALA A 457 -4.08 -19.40 17.69
N GLY A 458 -3.84 -18.13 18.06
CA GLY A 458 -3.15 -17.15 17.23
C GLY A 458 -3.93 -16.73 16.00
N ASP A 459 -4.90 -15.85 16.17
CA ASP A 459 -5.65 -15.29 15.05
C ASP A 459 -4.72 -14.69 14.00
N ASP A 460 -3.72 -13.94 14.40
CA ASP A 460 -2.83 -13.27 13.46
C ASP A 460 -1.50 -13.99 13.28
N VAL A 461 -0.85 -14.42 14.34
CA VAL A 461 0.45 -15.11 14.25
C VAL A 461 0.52 -16.26 15.26
N ALA A 462 1.06 -17.39 14.82
CA ALA A 462 1.41 -18.48 15.71
C ALA A 462 2.76 -19.10 15.34
N SER A 463 3.56 -19.45 16.35
CA SER A 463 4.87 -20.06 16.20
C SER A 463 5.08 -21.11 17.27
N ILE A 464 5.56 -22.29 16.87
CA ILE A 464 5.97 -23.34 17.80
C ILE A 464 7.44 -23.16 18.20
N ASN A 465 7.89 -23.97 19.19
CA ASN A 465 9.28 -23.97 19.65
C ASN A 465 10.25 -24.07 18.50
N LYS A 466 11.28 -23.24 18.52
CA LYS A 466 12.33 -23.23 17.54
C LYS A 466 13.27 -24.42 17.75
N GLN A 467 13.71 -25.05 16.65
CA GLN A 467 14.73 -26.10 16.69
C GLN A 467 16.11 -25.53 17.01
N ASP A 468 16.41 -24.35 16.48
CA ASP A 468 17.65 -23.62 16.75
C ASP A 468 17.34 -22.14 17.03
N PRO A 469 17.19 -21.77 18.30
CA PRO A 469 16.88 -20.38 18.69
C PRO A 469 17.93 -19.36 18.24
N ALA A 470 19.17 -19.81 17.99
CA ALA A 470 20.25 -18.91 17.57
C ALA A 470 20.11 -18.46 16.10
N THR A 471 19.45 -19.25 15.27
CA THR A 471 19.33 -19.01 13.83
C THR A 471 17.89 -18.78 13.37
N GLN A 472 16.93 -19.10 14.20
CA GLN A 472 15.50 -19.03 13.90
C GLN A 472 14.83 -17.96 14.74
N THR A 473 14.53 -16.84 14.12
CA THR A 473 13.99 -15.66 14.81
C THR A 473 12.53 -15.41 14.42
N LEU A 474 11.76 -14.90 15.37
CA LEU A 474 10.49 -14.24 15.09
C LEU A 474 10.61 -12.81 15.62
N ILE A 475 10.70 -11.86 14.70
CA ILE A 475 10.77 -10.45 15.03
C ILE A 475 9.52 -9.79 14.47
N LEU A 476 8.61 -9.39 15.34
CA LEU A 476 7.39 -8.67 15.01
C LEU A 476 7.53 -7.22 15.46
N SER A 477 7.37 -6.30 14.54
CA SER A 477 7.40 -4.87 14.87
C SER A 477 6.09 -4.45 15.53
N ASN A 478 6.17 -3.50 16.47
CA ASN A 478 5.01 -2.77 16.95
C ASN A 478 4.58 -1.64 15.98
N ASN A 479 5.34 -1.43 14.92
CA ASN A 479 4.99 -0.49 13.86
C ASN A 479 4.49 -1.28 12.65
N GLY A 480 3.23 -1.12 12.32
CA GLY A 480 2.63 -1.65 11.10
C GLY A 480 2.94 -0.78 9.88
N LEU A 481 2.28 -1.10 8.79
CA LEU A 481 2.35 -0.30 7.57
C LEU A 481 1.95 1.15 7.86
N ASP A 482 2.66 2.08 7.24
CA ASP A 482 2.53 3.53 7.46
C ASP A 482 2.86 3.98 8.90
N ASN A 483 3.61 3.14 9.63
CA ASN A 483 4.07 3.35 11.02
C ASN A 483 2.96 3.47 12.08
N TRP A 484 1.75 3.00 11.80
CA TRP A 484 0.73 2.84 12.82
C TRP A 484 1.13 1.79 13.84
N LEU A 485 0.86 2.03 15.13
CA LEU A 485 1.20 1.09 16.18
C LEU A 485 0.30 -0.14 16.14
N VAL A 486 0.93 -1.28 16.39
CA VAL A 486 0.29 -2.58 16.53
C VAL A 486 0.50 -3.05 17.96
N HIS A 487 -0.58 -3.39 18.65
CA HIS A 487 -0.53 -3.98 19.99
C HIS A 487 -0.73 -5.48 19.87
N TRP A 488 0.26 -6.25 20.32
CA TRP A 488 0.23 -7.69 20.29
C TRP A 488 -0.30 -8.27 21.60
N TYR A 489 -1.26 -9.15 21.53
CA TYR A 489 -1.88 -9.81 22.67
C TYR A 489 -1.72 -11.32 22.59
N GLU A 490 -1.59 -12.00 23.73
CA GLU A 490 -1.64 -13.46 23.81
C GLU A 490 -3.03 -13.96 23.41
N ASP A 491 -3.07 -14.92 22.48
CA ASP A 491 -4.29 -15.44 21.88
C ASP A 491 -4.32 -16.97 21.94
N GLY A 492 -4.40 -17.48 23.15
CA GLY A 492 -4.35 -18.90 23.45
C GLY A 492 -2.92 -19.44 23.53
N LYS A 493 -2.79 -20.71 23.92
CA LYS A 493 -1.51 -21.42 24.01
C LYS A 493 -1.49 -22.61 23.07
N ILE A 494 -0.36 -22.86 22.48
CA ILE A 494 -0.12 -24.01 21.60
C ILE A 494 0.23 -25.21 22.49
N ASP A 495 -0.46 -26.36 22.36
CA ASP A 495 -0.10 -27.57 23.10
C ASP A 495 1.25 -28.15 22.65
N GLU A 496 1.73 -29.18 23.39
CA GLU A 496 3.00 -29.82 23.08
C GLU A 496 2.91 -30.77 21.88
N ALA A 497 1.71 -31.16 21.52
CA ALA A 497 1.53 -32.02 20.37
C ALA A 497 1.94 -31.23 19.12
N TYR A 498 2.96 -31.67 18.46
CA TYR A 498 3.59 -31.17 17.23
C TYR A 498 2.63 -30.75 16.11
N LEU A 499 1.35 -30.92 16.33
CA LEU A 499 0.27 -30.72 15.38
C LEU A 499 -0.37 -29.32 15.43
N GLY A 500 0.11 -28.43 16.31
CA GLY A 500 -0.36 -27.05 16.36
C GLY A 500 -1.80 -26.91 16.85
N ASN A 501 -2.20 -27.66 17.83
CA ASN A 501 -3.46 -27.48 18.56
C ASN A 501 -3.22 -26.51 19.71
N SER A 502 -4.25 -25.81 20.16
CA SER A 502 -4.18 -25.06 21.41
C SER A 502 -4.32 -26.01 22.62
N ASP A 503 -3.81 -25.59 23.77
CA ASP A 503 -3.98 -26.31 25.03
C ASP A 503 -5.34 -26.06 25.69
N GLY A 504 -6.27 -25.43 25.01
CA GLY A 504 -7.58 -25.03 25.53
C GLY A 504 -7.53 -23.81 26.46
N SER A 505 -6.41 -23.11 26.56
CA SER A 505 -6.35 -21.86 27.32
C SER A 505 -7.24 -20.79 26.70
N PRO A 506 -7.73 -19.83 27.51
CA PRO A 506 -8.54 -18.74 26.99
C PRO A 506 -7.80 -17.98 25.88
N ARG A 507 -8.51 -17.71 24.81
CA ARG A 507 -8.05 -16.82 23.74
C ARG A 507 -8.15 -15.36 24.21
N TYR A 508 -7.58 -14.45 23.44
CA TYR A 508 -7.54 -13.02 23.74
C TYR A 508 -8.87 -12.52 24.35
N PRO A 509 -8.90 -12.17 25.63
CA PRO A 509 -10.03 -11.44 26.21
C PRO A 509 -9.80 -9.94 25.98
N ASN A 510 -10.76 -9.24 25.44
CA ASN A 510 -10.71 -7.82 25.04
C ASN A 510 -10.25 -6.82 26.13
N THR A 511 -9.83 -7.29 27.30
CA THR A 511 -9.50 -6.47 28.48
C THR A 511 -8.08 -6.65 28.98
N VAL A 512 -7.22 -7.41 28.30
CA VAL A 512 -5.86 -7.72 28.77
C VAL A 512 -4.87 -6.69 28.23
N ASN A 513 -3.87 -6.33 29.03
CA ASN A 513 -2.74 -5.50 28.60
C ASN A 513 -1.95 -6.20 27.50
N PRO A 514 -1.39 -5.47 26.51
CA PRO A 514 -0.55 -6.04 25.48
C PRO A 514 0.58 -6.88 26.10
N VAL A 515 0.83 -8.07 25.55
CA VAL A 515 1.94 -8.94 25.95
C VAL A 515 3.28 -8.30 25.59
N VAL A 516 3.26 -7.44 24.57
CA VAL A 516 4.41 -6.72 24.06
C VAL A 516 4.13 -5.24 24.21
N GLU A 517 4.64 -4.67 25.27
CA GLU A 517 4.55 -3.21 25.49
C GLU A 517 5.59 -2.43 24.69
N ARG A 518 6.67 -3.09 24.26
CA ARG A 518 7.81 -2.44 23.63
C ARG A 518 8.43 -3.29 22.51
N GLY A 519 8.62 -2.69 21.38
CA GLY A 519 9.56 -3.07 20.37
C GLY A 519 9.23 -4.31 19.54
N THR A 520 10.18 -5.15 19.45
CA THR A 520 10.14 -6.38 18.67
C THR A 520 10.06 -7.56 19.60
N LEU A 521 9.24 -8.54 19.27
CA LEU A 521 9.34 -9.86 19.84
C LEU A 521 10.63 -10.49 19.31
N ASP A 522 11.73 -10.25 20.02
CA ASP A 522 13.03 -10.77 19.63
C ASP A 522 13.34 -12.03 20.43
N GLY A 523 13.92 -13.02 19.76
CA GLY A 523 14.45 -14.22 20.41
C GLY A 523 13.39 -15.12 21.03
N ILE A 524 12.19 -15.22 20.48
CA ILE A 524 11.16 -16.13 20.98
C ILE A 524 11.64 -17.55 20.88
N THR A 525 11.88 -18.17 22.03
CA THR A 525 12.25 -19.57 22.17
C THR A 525 11.04 -20.46 22.45
N ASP A 526 9.94 -19.89 22.91
CA ASP A 526 8.75 -20.58 23.34
C ASP A 526 7.62 -20.53 22.33
N LYS A 527 6.64 -21.40 22.51
CA LYS A 527 5.40 -21.39 21.75
C LYS A 527 4.67 -20.07 21.95
N ILE A 528 4.27 -19.44 20.88
CA ILE A 528 3.52 -18.19 20.96
C ILE A 528 2.35 -18.17 19.99
N ALA A 529 1.24 -17.68 20.48
CA ALA A 529 0.04 -17.42 19.70
C ALA A 529 -0.42 -15.99 19.98
N LEU A 530 -0.60 -15.17 18.95
CA LEU A 530 -0.81 -13.75 19.05
C LEU A 530 -2.00 -13.27 18.21
N LYS A 531 -2.67 -12.24 18.75
CA LYS A 531 -3.62 -11.39 18.05
C LYS A 531 -3.09 -9.96 18.01
N ALA A 532 -3.15 -9.35 16.85
CA ALA A 532 -2.80 -7.96 16.64
C ALA A 532 -4.03 -7.06 16.78
N ILE A 533 -3.92 -5.99 17.54
CA ILE A 533 -4.92 -4.93 17.61
C ILE A 533 -4.32 -3.67 17.00
N VAL A 534 -4.99 -3.16 16.01
CA VAL A 534 -4.66 -1.93 15.29
C VAL A 534 -5.90 -1.05 15.30
N SER A 535 -5.77 0.26 15.45
CA SER A 535 -6.92 1.18 15.37
C SER A 535 -7.57 1.14 13.99
N ASP A 536 -8.83 1.58 13.88
CA ASP A 536 -9.53 1.59 12.59
C ASP A 536 -8.84 2.50 11.57
N GLU A 537 -8.28 3.61 12.03
CA GLU A 537 -7.49 4.52 11.21
C GLU A 537 -6.19 3.86 10.75
N GLY A 538 -5.51 3.14 11.65
CA GLY A 538 -4.31 2.37 11.33
C GLY A 538 -4.59 1.25 10.33
N LYS A 539 -5.73 0.55 10.46
CA LYS A 539 -6.17 -0.45 9.47
C LYS A 539 -6.44 0.19 8.11
N ALA A 540 -7.11 1.35 8.08
CA ALA A 540 -7.36 2.10 6.85
C ALA A 540 -6.05 2.57 6.21
N ALA A 541 -5.13 3.12 6.99
CA ALA A 541 -3.81 3.55 6.53
C ALA A 541 -3.02 2.37 5.93
N ALA A 542 -2.98 1.23 6.63
CA ALA A 542 -2.32 0.02 6.14
C ALA A 542 -2.90 -0.47 4.80
N ARG A 543 -4.23 -0.46 4.67
CA ARG A 543 -4.89 -0.83 3.40
C ARG A 543 -4.53 0.11 2.25
N ASN A 544 -4.36 1.41 2.53
CA ASN A 544 -4.03 2.41 1.51
C ASN A 544 -2.59 2.29 0.99
N VAL A 545 -1.65 1.88 1.83
CA VAL A 545 -0.22 1.84 1.46
C VAL A 545 0.28 0.44 1.12
N ALA A 546 -0.50 -0.60 1.40
CA ALA A 546 -0.16 -1.97 1.08
C ALA A 546 0.08 -2.13 -0.43
N LYS A 547 1.13 -2.84 -0.77
CA LYS A 547 1.45 -3.26 -2.15
C LYS A 547 1.19 -4.74 -2.35
N VAL A 548 1.41 -5.53 -1.30
CA VAL A 548 1.11 -6.96 -1.28
C VAL A 548 -0.07 -7.18 -0.34
N ILE A 549 -1.10 -7.83 -0.84
CA ILE A 549 -2.31 -8.13 -0.07
C ILE A 549 -2.51 -9.65 -0.01
N VAL A 550 -2.51 -10.20 1.20
CA VAL A 550 -2.77 -11.63 1.47
C VAL A 550 -4.08 -11.70 2.26
N THR A 551 -5.18 -12.04 1.60
CA THR A 551 -6.52 -11.95 2.21
C THR A 551 -7.47 -13.07 1.77
N GLY A 552 -8.40 -13.46 2.61
CA GLY A 552 -9.44 -14.46 2.32
C GLY A 552 -8.91 -15.87 2.09
N ASN A 553 -7.65 -16.15 2.36
CA ASN A 553 -7.04 -17.46 2.14
C ASN A 553 -7.35 -18.41 3.30
N THR A 554 -7.37 -19.71 3.03
CA THR A 554 -7.78 -20.73 4.00
C THR A 554 -6.84 -21.93 4.02
N ALA A 555 -6.47 -22.38 5.22
CA ALA A 555 -5.72 -23.61 5.45
C ALA A 555 -5.99 -24.15 6.87
N PRO A 556 -5.67 -25.38 7.19
CA PRO A 556 -5.62 -25.83 8.58
C PRO A 556 -4.61 -25.05 9.44
N ARG A 557 -3.46 -24.64 8.87
CA ARG A 557 -2.42 -23.86 9.55
C ARG A 557 -1.90 -22.78 8.63
N GLY A 558 -1.76 -21.54 9.16
CA GLY A 558 -1.34 -20.42 8.35
C GLY A 558 -2.31 -20.12 7.23
N GLY A 559 -3.51 -19.65 7.55
CA GLY A 559 -4.52 -19.34 6.52
C GLY A 559 -3.96 -18.42 5.45
N GLY A 560 -3.27 -17.36 5.84
CA GLY A 560 -2.54 -16.49 4.93
C GLY A 560 -1.19 -17.08 4.53
N ILE A 561 -0.29 -17.27 5.50
CA ILE A 561 1.10 -17.68 5.28
C ILE A 561 1.49 -18.81 6.21
N GLY A 562 2.05 -19.88 5.66
CA GLY A 562 2.71 -20.95 6.41
C GLY A 562 4.22 -20.95 6.11
N SER A 563 5.08 -21.20 7.09
CA SER A 563 6.51 -21.20 6.82
C SER A 563 7.29 -22.20 7.68
N ASN A 564 8.15 -22.96 7.01
CA ASN A 564 9.25 -23.73 7.57
C ASN A 564 10.61 -23.08 7.24
N GLY A 565 10.66 -22.11 6.36
CA GLY A 565 11.81 -21.30 5.98
C GLY A 565 11.74 -19.90 6.57
N ALA A 566 12.37 -18.93 5.94
CA ALA A 566 12.35 -17.56 6.38
C ALA A 566 11.37 -16.72 5.56
N VAL A 567 10.61 -15.87 6.24
CA VAL A 567 9.80 -14.81 5.63
C VAL A 567 10.32 -13.46 6.10
N VAL A 568 10.74 -12.62 5.17
CA VAL A 568 11.26 -11.29 5.44
C VAL A 568 10.27 -10.27 4.90
N PHE A 569 9.61 -9.56 5.79
CA PHE A 569 8.70 -8.48 5.44
C PHE A 569 9.44 -7.15 5.47
N GLY A 570 9.58 -6.56 4.30
CA GLY A 570 10.44 -5.42 4.09
C GLY A 570 11.90 -5.87 3.92
N ARG A 571 12.82 -5.08 4.46
CA ARG A 571 14.24 -5.41 4.38
C ARG A 571 14.73 -6.02 5.68
N ASP A 572 15.92 -6.62 5.64
CA ASP A 572 16.47 -7.31 6.80
C ASP A 572 16.34 -6.47 8.08
N PRO A 573 15.99 -7.10 9.22
CA PRO A 573 15.87 -6.40 10.47
C PRO A 573 17.22 -5.80 10.84
N VAL A 574 17.28 -4.49 10.87
CA VAL A 574 18.40 -3.73 11.37
C VAL A 574 18.07 -3.32 12.81
N ASN A 575 19.05 -3.25 13.69
CA ASN A 575 18.88 -2.58 14.97
C ASN A 575 18.63 -1.09 14.69
N TYR A 576 17.36 -0.71 14.73
CA TYR A 576 16.97 0.68 14.52
C TYR A 576 17.26 1.50 15.78
N ASP A 577 17.82 2.68 15.59
CA ASP A 577 17.78 3.69 16.64
C ASP A 577 16.33 4.13 16.83
N LYS A 578 15.88 4.11 18.06
CA LYS A 578 14.50 4.38 18.47
C LYS A 578 14.42 5.54 19.43
N VAL A 579 13.26 6.16 19.49
CA VAL A 579 12.94 7.20 20.47
C VAL A 579 11.58 6.90 21.08
N ASP A 580 11.36 7.35 22.32
CA ASP A 580 10.09 7.27 23.02
C ASP A 580 9.54 8.69 23.20
N LEU A 581 8.22 8.87 23.10
CA LEU A 581 7.55 10.13 23.33
C LEU A 581 6.42 9.95 24.33
N THR A 582 6.46 10.70 25.42
CA THR A 582 5.37 10.73 26.41
C THR A 582 4.45 11.90 26.14
N VAL A 583 3.14 11.64 26.11
CA VAL A 583 2.10 12.65 26.13
C VAL A 583 1.34 12.56 27.45
N SER A 584 1.06 13.70 28.06
CA SER A 584 0.21 13.79 29.24
C SER A 584 -0.77 14.94 29.09
N LYS A 585 -1.96 14.77 29.66
CA LYS A 585 -3.05 15.71 29.63
C LYS A 585 -3.29 16.33 30.99
N LYS A 586 -3.47 17.63 31.06
CA LYS A 586 -3.89 18.39 32.23
C LYS A 586 -5.12 19.21 31.95
N TRP A 587 -5.93 19.37 33.00
CA TRP A 587 -7.10 20.23 32.97
C TRP A 587 -6.92 21.35 34.01
N GLU A 588 -7.01 22.59 33.57
CA GLU A 588 -6.93 23.76 34.41
C GLU A 588 -8.26 24.54 34.39
N ASN A 589 -8.63 25.11 35.51
CA ASN A 589 -9.86 25.87 35.71
C ASN A 589 -11.16 25.10 35.42
N SER A 590 -11.10 23.81 35.17
CA SER A 590 -12.29 22.98 34.99
C SER A 590 -12.68 22.38 36.33
N ASN A 591 -13.82 22.74 36.86
CA ASN A 591 -14.49 21.94 37.85
C ASN A 591 -14.86 20.61 37.22
N THR A 592 -14.63 19.50 37.87
CA THR A 592 -15.10 18.10 37.68
C THR A 592 -15.95 17.70 36.45
N ASN A 593 -16.28 18.60 35.54
CA ASN A 593 -17.19 18.41 34.39
C ASN A 593 -16.47 18.46 33.03
N HIS A 594 -15.15 18.22 32.98
CA HIS A 594 -14.45 18.08 31.69
C HIS A 594 -14.87 16.78 31.00
N VAL A 595 -14.63 16.70 29.69
CA VAL A 595 -14.88 15.48 28.92
C VAL A 595 -14.14 14.29 29.55
N THR A 596 -14.73 13.11 29.44
CA THR A 596 -14.20 11.87 30.05
C THR A 596 -13.01 11.29 29.29
N SER A 597 -12.78 11.74 28.08
CA SER A 597 -11.67 11.29 27.24
C SER A 597 -11.33 12.32 26.16
N VAL A 598 -10.09 12.27 25.68
CA VAL A 598 -9.57 13.08 24.58
C VAL A 598 -8.74 12.20 23.65
N THR A 599 -8.98 12.28 22.36
CA THR A 599 -8.12 11.62 21.36
C THR A 599 -6.87 12.46 21.13
N VAL A 600 -5.72 11.83 21.16
CA VAL A 600 -4.42 12.46 20.87
C VAL A 600 -3.76 11.69 19.73
N GLY A 601 -3.48 12.38 18.63
CA GLY A 601 -2.74 11.84 17.49
C GLY A 601 -1.23 12.03 17.65
N LEU A 602 -0.48 11.05 17.18
CA LEU A 602 0.96 11.11 17.03
C LEU A 602 1.30 11.37 15.56
N PHE A 603 2.17 12.33 15.33
CA PHE A 603 2.60 12.75 14.00
C PHE A 603 4.10 12.62 13.82
N ARG A 604 4.53 12.38 12.58
CA ARG A 604 5.92 12.26 12.17
C ARG A 604 6.22 13.20 11.02
N ILE A 605 7.40 13.79 11.05
CA ILE A 605 7.99 14.59 9.97
C ILE A 605 9.49 14.33 9.94
N THR A 606 10.15 14.43 8.78
CA THR A 606 11.60 14.33 8.73
C THR A 606 12.24 15.60 9.28
N LYS A 607 13.45 15.48 9.82
CA LYS A 607 14.19 16.65 10.33
C LYS A 607 14.44 17.68 9.22
N ALA A 608 14.74 17.24 8.02
CA ALA A 608 14.96 18.14 6.88
C ALA A 608 13.72 18.98 6.58
N ASP A 609 12.53 18.35 6.51
CA ASP A 609 11.28 19.06 6.29
C ASP A 609 10.90 19.96 7.48
N PHE A 610 11.18 19.47 8.70
CA PHE A 610 10.95 20.26 9.91
C PHE A 610 11.85 21.49 10.00
N ASP A 611 13.14 21.36 9.62
CA ASP A 611 14.08 22.48 9.61
C ASP A 611 13.72 23.51 8.52
N ALA A 612 13.15 23.07 7.42
CA ALA A 612 12.68 23.94 6.34
C ALA A 612 11.45 24.81 6.75
N VAL A 613 10.81 24.52 7.87
CA VAL A 613 9.70 25.33 8.37
C VAL A 613 10.19 26.71 8.78
N THR A 614 9.77 27.72 8.05
CA THR A 614 10.09 29.11 8.30
C THR A 614 9.09 29.76 9.25
N LEU A 615 9.58 30.32 10.35
CA LEU A 615 8.77 31.05 11.30
C LEU A 615 8.64 32.52 10.88
N THR A 616 7.42 33.02 10.80
CA THR A 616 7.14 34.39 10.38
C THR A 616 6.18 35.07 11.37
N ASN A 617 6.35 36.37 11.54
CA ASN A 617 5.41 37.23 12.25
C ASN A 617 4.09 37.37 11.45
N THR A 618 3.09 37.98 12.05
CA THR A 618 1.79 38.24 11.43
C THR A 618 1.87 39.15 10.20
N ASP A 619 2.90 39.96 10.09
CA ASP A 619 3.18 40.83 8.95
C ASP A 619 3.99 40.15 7.82
N GLY A 620 4.32 38.85 8.00
CA GLY A 620 5.11 38.08 7.04
C GLY A 620 6.62 38.22 7.16
N SER A 621 7.13 39.06 8.05
CA SER A 621 8.57 39.15 8.34
C SER A 621 9.06 37.91 9.10
N MET A 622 10.36 37.62 8.98
CA MET A 622 10.98 36.51 9.72
C MET A 622 10.86 36.73 11.22
N LEU A 623 10.45 35.70 11.94
CA LEU A 623 10.42 35.72 13.41
C LEU A 623 11.87 35.72 13.93
N ASP A 624 12.21 36.67 14.80
CA ASP A 624 13.48 36.63 15.53
C ASP A 624 13.37 35.56 16.64
N THR A 625 14.14 34.50 16.45
CA THR A 625 14.22 33.40 17.42
C THR A 625 15.36 33.55 18.42
N THR A 626 16.08 34.68 18.41
CA THR A 626 17.17 34.96 19.36
C THR A 626 16.63 34.98 20.78
N GLY A 627 17.11 34.07 21.61
CA GLY A 627 16.66 33.95 23.02
C GLY A 627 15.53 32.95 23.25
N MET A 628 14.93 32.38 22.21
CA MET A 628 14.00 31.28 22.35
C MET A 628 14.73 29.99 22.66
N SER A 629 14.18 29.17 23.55
CA SER A 629 14.69 27.83 23.82
C SER A 629 14.40 26.88 22.65
N GLU A 630 15.14 25.77 22.56
CA GLU A 630 14.90 24.72 21.56
C GLU A 630 13.43 24.22 21.60
N SER A 631 12.86 24.12 22.80
CA SER A 631 11.47 23.70 22.99
C SER A 631 10.46 24.72 22.45
N GLU A 632 10.72 26.00 22.62
CA GLU A 632 9.84 27.06 22.11
C GLU A 632 9.92 27.15 20.57
N ILE A 633 11.10 27.01 20.00
CA ILE A 633 11.29 26.93 18.53
C ILE A 633 10.59 25.72 17.98
N PHE A 634 10.74 24.55 18.64
CA PHE A 634 10.07 23.33 18.26
C PHE A 634 8.55 23.52 18.24
N GLN A 635 7.99 24.07 19.33
CA GLN A 635 6.56 24.29 19.43
C GLN A 635 6.05 25.24 18.33
N ALA A 636 6.74 26.36 18.12
CA ALA A 636 6.37 27.33 17.08
C ALA A 636 6.37 26.72 15.66
N LYS A 637 7.36 25.87 15.36
CA LYS A 637 7.40 25.16 14.08
C LYS A 637 6.27 24.17 13.92
N VAL A 638 5.94 23.39 14.97
CA VAL A 638 4.80 22.46 14.94
C VAL A 638 3.50 23.23 14.73
N ASP A 639 3.29 24.36 15.42
CA ASP A 639 2.09 25.18 15.25
C ASP A 639 1.97 25.73 13.82
N LYS A 640 3.10 26.15 13.24
CA LYS A 640 3.13 26.60 11.84
C LYS A 640 2.77 25.47 10.87
N LEU A 641 3.28 24.26 11.07
CA LEU A 641 2.95 23.08 10.27
C LEU A 641 1.46 22.78 10.31
N MET A 642 0.86 22.76 11.51
CA MET A 642 -0.54 22.41 11.71
C MET A 642 -1.51 23.46 11.11
N THR A 643 -1.11 24.73 11.06
CA THR A 643 -1.92 25.83 10.52
C THR A 643 -1.71 26.09 9.03
N SER A 644 -0.58 25.68 8.47
CA SER A 644 -0.26 25.94 7.06
C SER A 644 -0.91 24.99 6.07
N GLY A 645 -1.44 23.86 6.54
CA GLY A 645 -1.98 22.79 5.68
C GLY A 645 -0.92 22.11 4.81
N ALA A 646 0.37 22.29 5.12
CA ALA A 646 1.47 21.65 4.39
C ALA A 646 1.47 20.13 4.64
N ALA A 647 1.40 19.34 3.58
CA ALA A 647 1.34 17.88 3.62
C ALA A 647 2.71 17.21 3.86
N THR A 648 3.58 17.84 4.67
CA THR A 648 4.93 17.32 4.92
C THR A 648 5.03 16.42 6.15
N TYR A 649 3.98 16.33 6.94
CA TYR A 649 3.89 15.44 8.11
C TYR A 649 2.83 14.37 7.91
N ALA A 650 2.99 13.25 8.58
CA ALA A 650 2.03 12.14 8.56
C ALA A 650 1.57 11.79 9.97
N GLN A 651 0.29 11.53 10.13
CA GLN A 651 -0.22 10.87 11.33
C GLN A 651 0.22 9.40 11.27
N ILE A 652 0.71 8.87 12.38
CA ILE A 652 1.21 7.48 12.45
C ILE A 652 0.52 6.66 13.54
N ASP A 653 -0.13 7.32 14.50
CA ASP A 653 -0.90 6.66 15.56
C ASP A 653 -1.87 7.64 16.21
N GLN A 654 -2.76 7.12 17.05
CA GLN A 654 -3.59 7.91 17.94
C GLN A 654 -3.95 7.11 19.21
N VAL A 655 -4.16 7.81 20.30
CA VAL A 655 -4.50 7.23 21.60
C VAL A 655 -5.61 8.03 22.25
N VAL A 656 -6.43 7.37 23.06
CA VAL A 656 -7.44 8.02 23.88
C VAL A 656 -6.90 8.18 25.30
N LEU A 657 -6.74 9.41 25.73
CA LEU A 657 -6.39 9.75 27.10
C LEU A 657 -7.64 9.93 27.95
N ASN A 658 -7.66 9.32 29.13
CA ASN A 658 -8.78 9.37 30.06
C ASN A 658 -8.27 9.07 31.50
N GLU A 659 -9.18 9.01 32.45
CA GLU A 659 -8.84 8.73 33.85
C GLU A 659 -8.26 7.32 34.07
N ALA A 660 -8.65 6.34 33.24
CA ALA A 660 -8.16 4.97 33.37
C ALA A 660 -6.66 4.81 33.03
N ASN A 661 -6.10 5.71 32.24
CA ASN A 661 -4.66 5.76 31.93
C ASN A 661 -3.97 6.97 32.55
N ASP A 662 -4.53 7.53 33.64
CA ASP A 662 -4.02 8.71 34.35
C ASP A 662 -3.75 9.91 33.42
N TRP A 663 -4.54 10.02 32.34
CA TRP A 663 -4.37 11.07 31.32
C TRP A 663 -2.96 11.10 30.71
N LYS A 664 -2.32 9.94 30.58
CA LYS A 664 -0.94 9.82 30.12
C LYS A 664 -0.77 8.61 29.23
N PHE A 665 0.08 8.76 28.19
CA PHE A 665 0.49 7.66 27.34
C PHE A 665 1.94 7.84 26.90
N MET A 666 2.66 6.73 26.70
CA MET A 666 4.01 6.74 26.15
C MET A 666 4.02 5.96 24.84
N PHE A 667 4.24 6.67 23.74
CA PHE A 667 4.56 6.06 22.47
C PHE A 667 6.01 5.57 22.52
N VAL A 668 6.19 4.28 22.37
CA VAL A 668 7.50 3.64 22.52
C VAL A 668 8.01 3.12 21.18
N ASP A 669 9.33 2.92 21.08
CA ASP A 669 9.99 2.31 19.94
C ASP A 669 9.74 3.02 18.60
N LEU A 670 9.56 4.33 18.62
CA LEU A 670 9.42 5.13 17.41
C LEU A 670 10.73 5.16 16.66
N ILE A 671 10.70 4.94 15.35
CA ILE A 671 11.90 4.91 14.51
C ILE A 671 12.58 6.27 14.44
N LYS A 672 13.85 6.31 14.82
CA LYS A 672 14.61 7.56 14.76
C LYS A 672 15.04 7.95 13.35
N TYR A 673 15.29 6.98 12.50
CA TYR A 673 15.80 7.21 11.13
C TYR A 673 15.07 6.34 10.13
N ASP A 674 14.65 6.92 9.02
CA ASP A 674 14.07 6.15 7.92
C ASP A 674 15.13 5.32 7.20
N MET A 675 14.66 4.27 6.51
CA MET A 675 15.53 3.44 5.68
C MET A 675 15.61 4.02 4.27
N VAL A 676 16.82 4.25 3.81
CA VAL A 676 17.11 4.64 2.43
C VAL A 676 18.13 3.66 1.86
N ASN A 677 17.80 2.99 0.77
CA ASN A 677 18.67 1.99 0.12
C ASN A 677 19.26 0.95 1.09
N ASP A 678 18.41 0.38 1.97
CA ASP A 678 18.76 -0.66 2.95
C ASP A 678 19.64 -0.23 4.13
N ALA A 679 19.83 1.07 4.32
CA ALA A 679 20.56 1.62 5.46
C ALA A 679 19.73 2.70 6.16
N GLN A 680 19.92 2.88 7.47
CA GLN A 680 19.34 4.01 8.18
C GLN A 680 19.94 5.32 7.64
N ASP A 681 19.09 6.29 7.28
CA ASP A 681 19.53 7.65 6.98
C ASP A 681 19.80 8.41 8.27
N THR A 682 20.98 8.19 8.87
CA THR A 682 21.39 8.84 10.12
C THR A 682 21.56 10.35 9.99
N THR A 683 21.50 10.91 8.78
CA THR A 683 21.60 12.34 8.53
C THR A 683 20.27 13.07 8.67
N ASN A 684 19.16 12.34 8.54
CA ASN A 684 17.82 12.91 8.54
C ASN A 684 16.87 12.18 9.52
N PRO A 685 17.00 12.45 10.85
CA PRO A 685 16.16 11.81 11.84
C PRO A 685 14.69 12.21 11.73
N ASN A 686 13.81 11.35 12.18
CA ASN A 686 12.41 11.62 12.34
C ASN A 686 12.14 12.49 13.56
N ILE A 687 11.27 13.44 13.42
CA ILE A 687 10.73 14.30 14.48
C ILE A 687 9.29 13.86 14.75
N TYR A 688 8.98 13.69 16.02
CA TYR A 688 7.66 13.27 16.47
C TYR A 688 7.00 14.35 17.32
N PHE A 689 5.71 14.54 17.15
CA PHE A 689 4.90 15.44 17.97
C PHE A 689 3.47 14.93 18.11
N ALA A 690 2.78 15.34 19.15
CA ALA A 690 1.41 14.94 19.45
C ALA A 690 0.47 16.15 19.43
N ARG A 691 -0.78 15.96 19.04
CA ARG A 691 -1.86 16.94 19.08
C ARG A 691 -3.14 16.26 19.51
N GLU A 692 -3.95 16.96 20.31
CA GLU A 692 -5.29 16.50 20.64
C GLU A 692 -6.28 16.84 19.53
N MET A 693 -7.35 16.09 19.48
CA MET A 693 -8.47 16.28 18.55
C MET A 693 -9.68 16.84 19.32
N ASP A 694 -10.28 17.87 18.79
CA ASP A 694 -11.51 18.44 19.36
C ASP A 694 -12.75 17.59 19.01
N THR A 695 -13.88 17.93 19.58
CA THR A 695 -15.15 17.21 19.35
C THR A 695 -15.65 17.29 17.90
N ASP A 696 -15.20 18.29 17.15
CA ASP A 696 -15.57 18.48 15.76
C ASP A 696 -14.60 17.74 14.80
N GLY A 697 -13.62 17.00 15.34
CA GLY A 697 -12.65 16.18 14.61
C GLY A 697 -11.44 16.96 14.08
N ASN A 698 -11.15 18.14 14.60
CA ASN A 698 -10.00 18.94 14.18
C ASN A 698 -8.83 18.78 15.16
N TRP A 699 -7.60 18.70 14.61
CA TRP A 699 -6.40 18.76 15.42
C TRP A 699 -6.18 20.16 15.96
N VAL A 700 -5.99 20.25 17.27
CA VAL A 700 -5.95 21.54 17.98
C VAL A 700 -4.53 22.10 17.98
N ALA A 701 -4.37 23.32 17.49
CA ALA A 701 -3.12 24.06 17.54
C ALA A 701 -2.88 24.65 18.94
N ASN A 702 -1.60 24.94 19.26
CA ASN A 702 -1.24 25.60 20.51
C ASN A 702 -1.93 26.97 20.63
N ASP A 703 -2.33 27.30 21.85
CA ASP A 703 -3.02 28.53 22.18
C ASP A 703 -4.31 28.79 21.39
N SER A 704 -4.82 27.80 20.70
CA SER A 704 -6.05 27.88 19.94
C SER A 704 -7.27 27.56 20.81
N LYS A 705 -8.42 28.09 20.39
CA LYS A 705 -9.70 27.77 20.99
C LYS A 705 -10.25 26.50 20.34
N ALA A 706 -10.68 25.55 21.15
CA ALA A 706 -11.24 24.29 20.71
C ALA A 706 -12.51 23.95 21.50
N LYS A 707 -13.30 23.03 20.97
CA LYS A 707 -14.55 22.59 21.57
C LYS A 707 -14.42 21.14 22.04
N PHE A 708 -14.62 20.93 23.34
CA PHE A 708 -14.65 19.61 23.93
C PHE A 708 -16.01 19.36 24.60
N GLY A 709 -16.85 18.57 23.95
CA GLY A 709 -18.25 18.45 24.36
C GLY A 709 -18.97 19.79 24.23
N THR A 710 -19.49 20.33 25.34
CA THR A 710 -20.11 21.65 25.42
C THR A 710 -19.15 22.77 25.87
N GLN A 711 -17.94 22.42 26.28
CA GLN A 711 -16.97 23.36 26.82
C GLN A 711 -16.12 23.97 25.71
N LYS A 712 -15.90 25.28 25.80
CA LYS A 712 -14.90 25.99 25.01
C LYS A 712 -13.60 26.04 25.82
N ILE A 713 -12.55 25.56 25.20
CA ILE A 713 -11.27 25.34 25.86
C ILE A 713 -10.18 26.06 25.09
N LYS A 714 -9.19 26.56 25.77
CA LYS A 714 -7.90 26.95 25.18
C LYS A 714 -6.89 25.85 25.48
N ALA A 715 -6.34 25.26 24.42
CA ALA A 715 -5.31 24.25 24.53
C ALA A 715 -3.93 24.87 24.47
N SER A 716 -3.03 24.42 25.32
CA SER A 716 -1.61 24.78 25.28
C SER A 716 -0.73 23.54 25.36
N TYR A 717 0.43 23.58 24.70
CA TYR A 717 1.36 22.47 24.62
C TYR A 717 2.71 22.90 25.18
N LYS A 718 3.16 22.22 26.22
CA LYS A 718 4.51 22.36 26.75
C LYS A 718 5.36 21.18 26.33
N VAL A 719 6.44 21.42 25.65
CA VAL A 719 7.35 20.39 25.17
C VAL A 719 8.64 20.36 25.98
N THR A 720 9.19 19.15 26.18
CA THR A 720 10.45 18.95 26.90
C THR A 720 11.22 17.83 26.21
N LYS A 721 12.45 18.12 25.75
CA LYS A 721 13.31 17.11 25.14
C LYS A 721 13.70 16.06 26.17
N ASN A 722 13.45 14.80 25.86
CA ASN A 722 13.78 13.68 26.74
C ASN A 722 15.16 13.06 26.42
N SER A 723 15.54 12.05 27.19
CA SER A 723 16.85 11.37 27.04
C SER A 723 17.00 10.59 25.73
N SER A 724 15.91 10.18 25.08
CA SER A 724 15.95 9.51 23.78
C SER A 724 16.11 10.49 22.61
N GLY A 725 15.93 11.80 22.87
CA GLY A 725 16.02 12.88 21.90
C GLY A 725 14.68 13.28 21.29
N ALA A 726 13.58 12.64 21.70
CA ALA A 726 12.22 13.07 21.35
C ALA A 726 11.73 14.18 22.29
N TYR A 727 10.58 14.77 21.97
CA TYR A 727 9.99 15.84 22.75
C TYR A 727 8.71 15.37 23.45
N ASP A 728 8.82 15.07 24.76
CA ASP A 728 7.66 14.80 25.61
C ASP A 728 6.73 16.01 25.64
N GLN A 729 5.43 15.77 25.68
CA GLN A 729 4.43 16.83 25.59
C GLN A 729 3.44 16.78 26.75
N VAL A 730 3.19 17.95 27.33
CA VAL A 730 2.11 18.17 28.28
C VAL A 730 1.07 19.05 27.60
N ILE A 731 -0.11 18.49 27.37
CA ILE A 731 -1.26 19.18 26.82
C ILE A 731 -2.09 19.72 27.97
N THR A 732 -2.23 21.03 28.07
CA THR A 732 -3.05 21.68 29.09
C THR A 732 -4.27 22.29 28.46
N ASN A 733 -5.45 21.87 28.92
CA ASN A 733 -6.71 22.49 28.51
C ASN A 733 -7.25 23.35 29.63
N GLU A 734 -7.40 24.61 29.34
CA GLU A 734 -7.99 25.60 30.22
C GLU A 734 -9.40 25.94 29.77
N GLU A 735 -10.38 25.79 30.65
CA GLU A 735 -11.76 26.18 30.34
C GLU A 735 -11.85 27.70 30.21
N VAL A 736 -12.23 28.17 29.04
CA VAL A 736 -12.49 29.61 28.80
C VAL A 736 -13.93 29.90 29.10
N LYS A 737 -14.17 30.59 30.23
CA LYS A 737 -15.47 31.13 30.54
C LYS A 737 -15.67 32.40 29.76
N PHE A 738 -16.81 32.53 29.12
CA PHE A 738 -17.20 33.69 28.35
C PHE A 738 -18.33 34.41 29.03
N ARG A 739 -18.33 35.72 28.86
CA ARG A 739 -19.48 36.59 29.22
C ARG A 739 -19.92 37.42 28.04
N GLU A 740 -21.08 37.97 28.17
CA GLU A 740 -21.66 38.96 27.25
C GLU A 740 -21.83 40.29 27.95
N ILE A 741 -21.71 41.37 27.21
CA ILE A 741 -21.94 42.72 27.71
C ILE A 741 -22.96 43.38 26.81
N GLU A 742 -24.17 43.61 27.38
CA GLU A 742 -25.24 44.29 26.70
C GLU A 742 -25.16 45.78 27.04
N ILE A 743 -25.04 46.62 26.03
CA ILE A 743 -25.00 48.07 26.16
C ILE A 743 -26.36 48.62 25.80
N THR A 744 -26.91 49.46 26.66
CA THR A 744 -28.09 50.26 26.36
C THR A 744 -27.75 51.74 26.43
N LYS A 745 -28.03 52.46 25.35
CA LYS A 745 -27.85 53.91 25.25
C LYS A 745 -29.10 54.68 25.67
N LYS A 746 -28.90 55.66 26.52
CA LYS A 746 -29.98 56.56 27.00
C LYS A 746 -29.64 57.97 26.72
N TRP A 747 -30.69 58.74 26.35
CA TRP A 747 -30.63 60.16 26.09
C TRP A 747 -31.47 60.98 27.11
N VAL A 748 -30.85 62.05 27.58
CA VAL A 748 -31.57 62.99 28.52
C VAL A 748 -31.41 64.39 28.00
N GLY A 749 -32.57 65.04 27.73
CA GLY A 749 -32.61 66.42 27.26
C GLY A 749 -32.19 66.66 25.82
N GLY A 750 -32.00 65.58 25.03
CA GLY A 750 -31.62 65.61 23.63
C GLY A 750 -31.64 64.23 23.00
N SER A 751 -31.30 64.13 21.71
CA SER A 751 -31.16 62.91 20.98
C SER A 751 -30.14 63.09 19.82
N ALA A 752 -29.63 62.06 19.28
CA ALA A 752 -28.82 62.10 18.05
C ALA A 752 -29.30 60.99 17.09
N ASN A 753 -28.82 60.99 15.85
CA ASN A 753 -29.18 59.98 14.89
C ASN A 753 -28.42 58.66 15.16
N GLN A 754 -27.16 58.71 15.63
CA GLN A 754 -26.36 57.57 15.99
C GLN A 754 -25.21 57.96 16.92
N VAL A 755 -24.62 57.00 17.57
CA VAL A 755 -23.34 57.10 18.29
C VAL A 755 -22.58 55.80 18.11
N GLU A 756 -21.28 55.85 18.09
CA GLU A 756 -20.43 54.63 18.05
C GLU A 756 -19.85 54.33 19.43
N VAL A 757 -19.87 53.05 19.80
CA VAL A 757 -19.27 52.54 21.04
C VAL A 757 -18.13 51.58 20.71
N GLN A 758 -17.02 51.70 21.42
CA GLN A 758 -15.86 50.88 21.32
C GLN A 758 -15.69 50.06 22.60
N LEU A 759 -15.51 48.72 22.41
CA LEU A 759 -15.14 47.85 23.50
C LEU A 759 -13.63 47.95 23.76
N TYR A 760 -13.24 47.93 25.02
CA TYR A 760 -11.86 47.87 25.47
C TYR A 760 -11.69 46.67 26.40
N LYS A 761 -10.55 45.97 26.24
CA LYS A 761 -10.13 44.90 27.12
C LYS A 761 -8.79 45.29 27.77
N ASP A 762 -8.76 45.34 29.08
CA ASP A 762 -7.58 45.77 29.82
C ASP A 762 -7.00 47.12 29.35
N GLY A 763 -7.87 48.02 28.90
CA GLY A 763 -7.51 49.33 28.40
C GLY A 763 -7.10 49.40 26.92
N VAL A 764 -7.09 48.28 26.20
CA VAL A 764 -6.81 48.19 24.76
C VAL A 764 -8.10 48.01 23.99
N ALA A 765 -8.29 48.74 22.89
CA ALA A 765 -9.46 48.61 22.01
C ALA A 765 -9.55 47.18 21.44
N GLU A 766 -10.73 46.58 21.56
CA GLU A 766 -11.05 45.23 21.08
C GLU A 766 -12.13 45.29 20.00
N GLY A 767 -11.80 44.78 18.81
CA GLY A 767 -12.73 44.81 17.67
C GLY A 767 -12.95 46.20 17.07
N THR A 768 -13.96 46.32 16.20
CA THR A 768 -14.35 47.57 15.58
C THR A 768 -15.46 48.25 16.36
N PRO A 769 -15.56 49.61 16.36
CA PRO A 769 -16.68 50.33 16.96
C PRO A 769 -18.03 49.84 16.43
N VAL A 770 -19.03 49.85 17.28
CA VAL A 770 -20.41 49.48 16.96
C VAL A 770 -21.32 50.69 17.02
N THR A 771 -22.10 50.91 15.97
CA THR A 771 -23.03 52.01 15.86
C THR A 771 -24.33 51.68 16.62
N LEU A 772 -24.71 52.57 17.52
CA LEU A 772 -26.03 52.58 18.19
C LEU A 772 -26.94 53.67 17.61
N ASN A 773 -28.14 53.28 17.24
CA ASN A 773 -29.17 54.19 16.68
C ASN A 773 -30.59 53.65 16.91
N ALA A 774 -31.58 54.30 16.37
CA ALA A 774 -32.99 53.91 16.52
C ALA A 774 -33.31 52.54 15.90
N ALA A 775 -32.56 52.12 14.83
CA ALA A 775 -32.78 50.83 14.15
C ALA A 775 -32.42 49.63 15.01
N ASN A 776 -31.44 49.74 15.89
CA ASN A 776 -31.07 48.73 16.85
C ASN A 776 -31.54 48.99 18.27
N ASN A 777 -32.60 49.85 18.41
CA ASN A 777 -33.15 50.24 19.70
C ASN A 777 -32.12 50.81 20.68
N TRP A 778 -31.06 51.42 20.17
CA TRP A 778 -29.97 51.96 20.98
C TRP A 778 -29.28 50.91 21.86
N THR A 779 -29.22 49.65 21.40
CA THR A 779 -28.62 48.53 22.14
C THR A 779 -27.65 47.77 21.26
N THR A 780 -26.64 47.17 21.88
CA THR A 780 -25.79 46.16 21.28
C THR A 780 -25.30 45.19 22.33
N THR A 781 -24.93 43.98 21.91
CA THR A 781 -24.36 43.01 22.80
C THR A 781 -23.03 42.57 22.25
N PHE A 782 -21.98 42.76 23.01
CA PHE A 782 -20.68 42.20 22.77
C PHE A 782 -20.68 40.77 23.32
N THR A 783 -20.53 39.79 22.46
CA THR A 783 -20.57 38.33 22.80
C THR A 783 -19.18 37.68 22.74
N ASN A 784 -19.09 36.49 23.30
CA ASN A 784 -17.86 35.70 23.31
C ASN A 784 -16.64 36.38 23.96
N LEU A 785 -16.88 37.15 25.01
CA LEU A 785 -15.82 37.84 25.76
C LEU A 785 -15.24 36.90 26.82
N PRO A 786 -13.96 36.47 26.73
CA PRO A 786 -13.37 35.60 27.73
C PRO A 786 -13.33 36.29 29.10
N VAL A 787 -13.84 35.62 30.12
CA VAL A 787 -13.81 36.19 31.50
C VAL A 787 -12.35 36.36 31.95
N ARG A 788 -11.50 35.43 31.55
CA ARG A 788 -10.06 35.44 31.85
C ARG A 788 -9.30 34.89 30.66
N ASP A 789 -8.17 35.48 30.31
CA ASP A 789 -7.28 34.91 29.32
C ASP A 789 -6.47 33.77 29.92
N ALA A 790 -6.10 32.80 29.12
CA ALA A 790 -5.32 31.67 29.55
C ALA A 790 -3.98 32.10 30.14
N GLY A 791 -3.59 31.48 31.26
CA GLY A 791 -2.36 31.81 31.98
C GLY A 791 -2.43 33.07 32.86
N ARG A 792 -3.56 33.76 32.88
CA ARG A 792 -3.75 34.90 33.81
C ARG A 792 -4.44 34.47 35.08
N THR A 793 -4.05 35.11 36.20
CA THR A 793 -4.65 34.90 37.52
C THR A 793 -5.81 35.86 37.78
N LEU A 794 -5.94 36.94 37.01
CA LEU A 794 -6.99 37.94 37.13
C LEU A 794 -7.94 37.89 35.93
N ASP A 795 -9.18 38.20 36.17
CA ASP A 795 -10.19 38.36 35.13
C ASP A 795 -9.89 39.55 34.23
N ASN A 796 -10.30 39.47 32.96
CA ASN A 796 -10.14 40.53 32.01
C ASN A 796 -11.07 41.70 32.40
N LEU A 797 -10.55 42.91 32.37
CA LEU A 797 -11.32 44.12 32.61
C LEU A 797 -11.88 44.63 31.29
N TYR A 798 -13.18 44.60 31.16
CA TYR A 798 -13.88 45.16 30.02
C TYR A 798 -14.49 46.49 30.32
N GLU A 799 -14.33 47.43 29.41
CA GLU A 799 -14.94 48.77 29.42
C GLU A 799 -15.52 49.07 28.03
N VAL A 800 -16.60 49.86 28.01
CA VAL A 800 -17.14 50.34 26.75
C VAL A 800 -17.22 51.86 26.82
N ARG A 801 -16.74 52.52 25.79
CA ARG A 801 -16.73 53.98 25.69
C ARG A 801 -17.26 54.44 24.35
N GLU A 802 -17.83 55.65 24.34
CA GLU A 802 -18.22 56.29 23.08
C GLU A 802 -17.06 56.81 22.32
N VAL A 803 -17.05 56.58 21.01
CA VAL A 803 -15.99 57.04 20.11
C VAL A 803 -16.05 58.55 19.94
N GLY A 804 -14.93 59.24 20.10
CA GLY A 804 -14.84 60.69 20.04
C GLY A 804 -15.12 61.42 21.34
N GLU A 805 -15.38 60.68 22.44
CA GLU A 805 -15.51 61.25 23.77
C GLU A 805 -14.16 61.74 24.30
N THR A 806 -14.16 62.87 24.96
CA THR A 806 -13.00 63.46 25.64
C THR A 806 -13.42 64.01 26.97
N GLY A 807 -12.92 63.43 28.08
CA GLY A 807 -13.21 63.93 29.44
C GLY A 807 -14.70 63.81 29.82
N ASN A 808 -15.35 62.74 29.38
CA ASN A 808 -16.79 62.49 29.53
C ASN A 808 -17.72 63.51 28.82
N ILE A 809 -17.21 64.15 27.78
CA ILE A 809 -18.00 65.07 26.94
C ILE A 809 -17.85 64.58 25.49
N ILE A 810 -18.99 64.44 24.80
CA ILE A 810 -19.04 64.21 23.37
C ILE A 810 -19.84 65.26 22.64
N THR A 811 -19.38 65.64 21.43
CA THR A 811 -20.17 66.56 20.57
C THR A 811 -20.75 65.73 19.43
N ILE A 812 -22.05 65.65 19.35
CA ILE A 812 -22.82 64.99 18.32
C ILE A 812 -23.82 65.92 17.69
N ASP A 813 -23.83 66.03 16.37
CA ASP A 813 -24.66 66.90 15.57
C ASP A 813 -24.60 68.34 16.07
N GLY A 814 -23.42 68.82 16.49
CA GLY A 814 -23.17 70.15 16.98
C GLY A 814 -23.65 70.45 18.43
N ALA A 815 -24.31 69.52 19.10
CA ALA A 815 -24.73 69.61 20.51
C ALA A 815 -23.71 68.88 21.42
N LYS A 816 -23.40 69.47 22.55
CA LYS A 816 -22.57 68.87 23.59
C LYS A 816 -23.38 68.00 24.55
N TYR A 817 -22.88 66.87 24.87
CA TYR A 817 -23.47 65.94 25.81
C TYR A 817 -22.42 65.52 26.86
N GLN A 818 -22.83 65.50 28.09
CA GLN A 818 -22.10 64.89 29.18
C GLN A 818 -22.40 63.40 29.17
N VAL A 819 -21.36 62.49 29.02
CA VAL A 819 -21.49 61.08 28.99
C VAL A 819 -21.33 60.51 30.40
N THR A 820 -22.21 59.62 30.77
CA THR A 820 -22.10 58.87 32.03
C THR A 820 -22.14 57.37 31.73
N TYR A 821 -21.12 56.64 32.21
CA TYR A 821 -21.00 55.21 32.02
C TYR A 821 -21.46 54.49 33.27
N GLY A 822 -22.47 53.63 33.15
CA GLY A 822 -22.86 52.70 34.21
C GLY A 822 -21.78 51.62 34.42
N LEU A 823 -21.84 50.97 35.57
CA LEU A 823 -21.04 49.78 35.79
C LEU A 823 -21.67 48.58 35.06
N ILE A 824 -20.85 47.69 34.54
CA ILE A 824 -21.32 46.40 34.04
C ILE A 824 -21.86 45.63 35.24
N ASP A 825 -23.14 45.30 35.23
CA ASP A 825 -23.78 44.58 36.34
C ASP A 825 -23.46 43.08 36.31
N ALA A 826 -23.98 42.33 37.28
CA ALA A 826 -23.76 40.88 37.38
C ALA A 826 -24.40 40.10 36.21
N ASN A 827 -25.32 40.68 35.45
CA ASN A 827 -25.95 40.10 34.29
C ASN A 827 -25.30 40.56 32.98
N GLY A 828 -24.20 41.29 33.03
CA GLY A 828 -23.48 41.80 31.87
C GLY A 828 -24.09 43.02 31.25
N LYS A 829 -25.01 43.76 31.95
CA LYS A 829 -25.69 44.95 31.41
C LYS A 829 -25.02 46.22 31.84
N MET A 830 -24.94 47.18 30.89
CA MET A 830 -24.38 48.51 31.12
C MET A 830 -25.18 49.55 30.39
N GLU A 831 -25.51 50.66 31.08
CA GLU A 831 -26.19 51.82 30.51
C GLU A 831 -25.16 52.93 30.26
N ILE A 832 -25.23 53.54 29.05
CA ILE A 832 -24.48 54.73 28.72
C ILE A 832 -25.48 55.87 28.53
N THR A 833 -25.42 56.89 29.37
CA THR A 833 -26.35 58.02 29.33
C THR A 833 -25.65 59.29 28.83
N ASN A 834 -26.22 59.85 27.76
CA ASN A 834 -25.82 61.20 27.30
C ASN A 834 -26.90 62.27 27.74
N LYS A 835 -26.41 63.17 28.54
CA LYS A 835 -27.26 64.34 29.00
C LYS A 835 -26.78 65.57 28.22
N LYS A 836 -27.72 66.17 27.46
CA LYS A 836 -27.44 67.45 26.75
C LYS A 836 -27.08 68.55 27.72
N GLU A 837 -25.91 69.16 27.47
CA GLU A 837 -25.55 70.38 28.21
C GLU A 837 -26.51 71.55 27.84
N PRO A 838 -26.96 72.29 28.81
CA PRO A 838 -27.77 73.48 28.54
C PRO A 838 -26.98 74.49 27.67
N GLU A 839 -27.63 75.08 26.64
CA GLU A 839 -27.02 76.15 25.89
C GLU A 839 -26.68 77.30 26.81
N PRO A 840 -25.49 77.91 26.68
CA PRO A 840 -25.13 79.03 27.51
C PRO A 840 -26.12 80.16 27.25
N THR A 841 -26.93 80.50 28.23
CA THR A 841 -27.69 81.69 28.23
C THR A 841 -26.75 82.90 28.17
N PRO A 842 -27.00 83.93 27.35
CA PRO A 842 -26.12 85.08 27.30
C PRO A 842 -25.98 85.65 28.71
N SER A 843 -24.77 85.72 29.21
CA SER A 843 -24.49 86.27 30.52
C SER A 843 -24.87 87.74 30.65
N VAL A 844 -25.77 88.02 31.58
CA VAL A 844 -25.83 89.34 32.21
C VAL A 844 -24.79 89.31 33.33
N GLU A 845 -23.79 90.16 33.27
CA GLU A 845 -22.83 90.32 34.32
C GLU A 845 -23.48 90.74 35.63
N THR A 846 -23.40 89.94 36.66
CA THR A 846 -23.45 90.35 38.03
C THR A 846 -22.36 89.54 38.81
N SER A 847 -21.43 90.37 39.31
CA SER A 847 -20.38 89.91 40.22
C SER A 847 -20.99 89.38 41.52
N ASP A 848 -20.67 88.08 41.89
CA ASP A 848 -20.54 87.72 43.29
C ASP A 848 -19.59 86.51 43.45
N SER A 849 -18.65 86.79 44.33
CA SER A 849 -17.57 85.88 44.68
C SER A 849 -18.06 85.00 45.83
N SER A 850 -18.37 83.78 45.59
CA SER A 850 -18.23 82.71 46.63
C SER A 850 -18.70 81.35 46.09
N ASN A 851 -17.82 80.48 45.86
CA ASN A 851 -17.90 79.03 46.19
C ASN A 851 -16.78 78.21 45.57
N LEU A 852 -15.63 78.38 46.19
CA LEU A 852 -14.49 77.49 45.91
C LEU A 852 -14.31 76.49 47.06
N PRO A 853 -15.16 75.49 47.28
CA PRO A 853 -14.72 74.25 47.86
C PRO A 853 -15.18 72.93 47.21
N LEU A 854 -16.08 72.96 46.22
CA LEU A 854 -16.70 71.72 45.75
C LEU A 854 -15.89 70.97 44.68
N PHE A 855 -15.03 71.67 43.95
CA PHE A 855 -14.17 71.05 42.91
C PHE A 855 -12.93 70.30 43.50
N GLY A 856 -12.50 70.66 44.68
CA GLY A 856 -11.35 70.00 45.36
C GLY A 856 -11.63 68.60 45.84
N THR A 857 -12.88 68.30 46.20
CA THR A 857 -13.25 66.97 46.73
C THR A 857 -13.42 65.92 45.62
N ILE A 858 -13.85 66.29 44.45
CA ILE A 858 -14.02 65.39 43.32
C ILE A 858 -12.66 65.00 42.74
N LEU A 859 -11.73 65.96 42.66
CA LEU A 859 -10.37 65.71 42.17
C LEU A 859 -9.60 64.83 43.15
N MET A 860 -9.81 64.99 44.50
CA MET A 860 -9.15 64.14 45.52
C MET A 860 -9.68 62.69 45.53
N MET A 861 -10.97 62.47 45.24
CA MET A 861 -11.53 61.11 45.17
C MET A 861 -11.04 60.38 43.92
N SER A 862 -10.88 61.04 42.79
CA SER A 862 -10.30 60.41 41.60
C SER A 862 -8.83 60.03 41.79
N LEU A 863 -8.06 60.86 42.46
CA LEU A 863 -6.64 60.62 42.79
C LEU A 863 -6.48 59.51 43.81
N LEU A 864 -7.41 59.36 44.76
CA LEU A 864 -7.43 58.31 45.77
C LEU A 864 -7.78 56.95 45.17
N VAL A 865 -8.69 56.89 44.22
CA VAL A 865 -9.03 55.63 43.48
C VAL A 865 -7.85 55.20 42.61
N THR A 866 -7.21 56.17 41.91
CA THR A 866 -6.05 55.86 41.08
C THR A 866 -4.83 55.43 41.95
N ALA A 867 -4.62 56.01 43.12
CA ALA A 867 -3.58 55.62 44.05
C ALA A 867 -3.90 54.26 44.74
N TYR A 868 -5.14 53.95 45.00
CA TYR A 868 -5.56 52.63 45.54
C TYR A 868 -5.34 51.53 44.52
N VAL A 869 -5.69 51.76 43.27
CA VAL A 869 -5.45 50.79 42.15
C VAL A 869 -3.95 50.60 41.90
N ALA A 870 -3.17 51.66 41.91
CA ALA A 870 -1.71 51.60 41.73
C ALA A 870 -1.04 50.88 42.92
N LYS A 871 -1.51 51.10 44.15
CA LYS A 871 -0.96 50.43 45.39
C LYS A 871 -1.35 48.96 45.41
N LYS A 872 -2.52 48.58 44.89
CA LYS A 872 -2.93 47.15 44.79
C LYS A 872 -2.17 46.41 43.69
N ARG A 873 -1.81 47.15 42.59
CA ARG A 873 -0.89 46.60 41.56
C ARG A 873 0.54 46.36 42.08
N ALA A 874 1.09 47.26 42.93
CA ALA A 874 2.43 47.15 43.47
C ALA A 874 2.56 46.04 44.54
N SER A 875 1.48 45.66 45.22
CA SER A 875 1.47 44.58 46.24
C SER A 875 1.25 43.17 45.65
N ILE A 876 1.09 43.06 44.30
CA ILE A 876 0.92 41.78 43.60
C ILE A 876 2.16 41.43 42.75
N LEU A 877 3.10 42.37 42.60
CA LEU A 877 4.37 42.21 41.88
C LEU A 877 5.59 42.09 42.84
N GLY A 878 5.38 41.85 44.10
CA GLY A 878 6.40 41.55 45.08
C GLY A 878 6.32 40.14 45.62
#